data_2e68e78fc4b3aa4ce7043faa2b420c0d
#
_entry.id   2e68e78fc4b3aa4ce7043faa2b420c0d
#
_cell.length_a   1.000
_cell.length_b   1.000
_cell.length_c   1.000
_cell.angle_alpha   90.00
_cell.angle_beta   90.00
_cell.angle_gamma   90.00
#
_symmetry.space_group_name_H-M   'P 1'
#
loop_
_entity.id
_entity.type
_entity.pdbx_description
1 polymer ?
#
loop_
_entity_poly.entity_id
_entity_poly.type
_entity_poly.pdbx_seq_one_letter_code
_entity_poly.pdbx_strand_id
1 'polypeptide(L)'
;MARTHKLEMYRNIGIMAHIDAGKTTTTERILYYTGVNHKIGETHDGAATMDWMEQEQERGITITSAATTCFWKGNRINIIDTPGHVDFTVEVERSLRVLDGAITVFDSVAGVEPQSETVWRQADKYGVPRICFCNKMDRIGANFYRCLDMIVDRLGARPMALQLPIGAEAEFRGIVDLLNMNAIVYSGDTADSPIEVTEIPADLKEKAEEYHHQLVEMAVEEDEQAMEDYLEGKEVSVETLKKCIRKGTLAQSFVPVLCGTAFKNKGVQPLLDAVIDYLPSPMDIPSIKGINPDTDKEEVRHPGDNEPLAALAFKIMNDPFVGSLTFTRIYSGTMTAGSYIYNSVKDKKERVGRMLLMHANKREELKEAHAGDIIALAGLKDTTTGDTLCDQSRPIVLENMVFPDPVIELAVEPKTKVDVEKMGMALSRLAMEDPSFKVSSDPDSGQTIIKGMGELHLEIIVDRLKREFKVDANVGEPQVAYRETITKPCDIEYTHKKQSGGAGQFAKVKIKFEPIEGYNGFEFENTVVGGNVPKEYVPGVEKGLRTAMDAGVIAGYPVSGVKCTLYDGAYHEVDSNVMCFEIAARAAFREGMRQANPKLLEPIMKVEVVTPEEYMGDIIGDLNSRRGMVSGMDQRANARVIDASVPLANMFGYVNTCLLYTSDAADDRISV
;
A
#
# COMPACT_ATOMS: atom_id res chain seq x y z
N MET A 1 -3.05 -35.30 -9.59
CA MET A 1 -3.90 -35.44 -10.80
C MET A 1 -3.23 -34.72 -11.94
N ALA A 2 -3.41 -35.16 -13.19
CA ALA A 2 -2.90 -34.38 -14.31
C ALA A 2 -3.61 -33.01 -14.35
N ARG A 3 -2.86 -31.99 -14.75
CA ARG A 3 -3.35 -30.61 -14.96
C ARG A 3 -4.59 -30.63 -15.88
N THR A 4 -5.63 -29.90 -15.53
CA THR A 4 -6.89 -29.85 -16.29
C THR A 4 -6.80 -28.98 -17.56
N HIS A 5 -5.96 -27.94 -17.53
CA HIS A 5 -5.74 -27.01 -18.64
C HIS A 5 -4.23 -26.86 -18.88
N LYS A 6 -3.81 -26.73 -20.13
CA LYS A 6 -2.40 -26.43 -20.45
C LYS A 6 -2.01 -25.06 -19.93
N LEU A 7 -0.75 -24.86 -19.56
CA LEU A 7 -0.26 -23.61 -19.00
C LEU A 7 -0.44 -22.41 -19.94
N GLU A 8 -0.36 -22.63 -21.25
CA GLU A 8 -0.64 -21.64 -22.30
C GLU A 8 -2.09 -21.09 -22.26
N MET A 9 -3.02 -21.88 -21.68
CA MET A 9 -4.43 -21.53 -21.55
C MET A 9 -4.77 -20.84 -20.22
N TYR A 10 -3.77 -20.47 -19.43
CA TYR A 10 -3.94 -19.70 -18.21
C TYR A 10 -3.82 -18.21 -18.48
N ARG A 11 -4.61 -17.43 -17.76
CA ARG A 11 -4.48 -15.95 -17.67
C ARG A 11 -4.59 -15.55 -16.21
N ASN A 12 -3.55 -14.94 -15.67
CA ASN A 12 -3.54 -14.40 -14.32
C ASN A 12 -3.60 -12.88 -14.45
N ILE A 13 -4.77 -12.33 -14.26
CA ILE A 13 -5.05 -10.93 -14.57
C ILE A 13 -5.50 -10.16 -13.34
N GLY A 14 -5.15 -8.87 -13.30
CA GLY A 14 -5.71 -7.89 -12.38
C GLY A 14 -6.69 -6.96 -13.07
N ILE A 15 -7.66 -6.47 -12.32
CA ILE A 15 -8.54 -5.40 -12.79
C ILE A 15 -8.20 -4.15 -11.98
N MET A 16 -7.71 -3.12 -12.67
CA MET A 16 -7.24 -1.86 -12.12
C MET A 16 -8.17 -0.74 -12.57
N ALA A 17 -8.49 0.18 -11.68
CA ALA A 17 -9.32 1.32 -12.02
C ALA A 17 -9.19 2.43 -10.97
N HIS A 18 -9.54 3.64 -11.34
CA HIS A 18 -9.90 4.70 -10.40
C HIS A 18 -11.17 4.31 -9.61
N ILE A 19 -11.39 4.95 -8.46
CA ILE A 19 -12.64 4.82 -7.69
C ILE A 19 -13.80 5.14 -8.63
N ASP A 20 -14.88 4.40 -8.50
CA ASP A 20 -16.11 4.54 -9.30
C ASP A 20 -15.99 4.36 -10.82
N ALA A 21 -14.83 4.07 -11.41
CA ALA A 21 -14.72 3.75 -12.84
C ALA A 21 -15.50 2.48 -13.26
N GLY A 22 -16.02 1.73 -12.29
CA GLY A 22 -16.83 0.53 -12.52
C GLY A 22 -16.02 -0.76 -12.52
N LYS A 23 -14.93 -0.82 -11.76
CA LYS A 23 -14.09 -1.99 -11.58
C LYS A 23 -14.90 -3.20 -11.10
N THR A 24 -15.53 -3.11 -9.91
CA THR A 24 -16.31 -4.20 -9.32
C THR A 24 -17.47 -4.62 -10.22
N THR A 25 -18.15 -3.63 -10.85
CA THR A 25 -19.21 -3.93 -11.83
C THR A 25 -18.68 -4.74 -13.01
N THR A 26 -17.52 -4.39 -13.55
CA THR A 26 -16.88 -5.12 -14.65
C THR A 26 -16.52 -6.55 -14.21
N THR A 27 -15.94 -6.70 -13.02
CA THR A 27 -15.60 -8.02 -12.45
C THR A 27 -16.85 -8.88 -12.27
N GLU A 28 -17.93 -8.35 -11.70
CA GLU A 28 -19.19 -9.08 -11.51
C GLU A 28 -19.80 -9.53 -12.84
N ARG A 29 -19.72 -8.73 -13.89
CA ARG A 29 -20.19 -9.12 -15.24
C ARG A 29 -19.32 -10.21 -15.84
N ILE A 30 -17.99 -10.15 -15.66
CA ILE A 30 -17.09 -11.24 -16.07
C ILE A 30 -17.47 -12.54 -15.36
N LEU A 31 -17.70 -12.51 -14.04
CA LEU A 31 -18.11 -13.68 -13.26
C LEU A 31 -19.47 -14.23 -13.69
N TYR A 32 -20.40 -13.38 -14.06
CA TYR A 32 -21.69 -13.79 -14.58
C TYR A 32 -21.58 -14.50 -15.94
N TYR A 33 -20.90 -13.88 -16.91
CA TYR A 33 -20.75 -14.47 -18.25
C TYR A 33 -19.92 -15.75 -18.27
N THR A 34 -19.02 -15.91 -17.32
CA THR A 34 -18.23 -17.14 -17.14
C THR A 34 -18.96 -18.22 -16.32
N GLY A 35 -20.19 -17.94 -15.86
CA GLY A 35 -21.02 -18.89 -15.13
C GLY A 35 -20.61 -19.15 -13.68
N VAL A 36 -19.69 -18.37 -13.12
CA VAL A 36 -19.30 -18.44 -11.70
C VAL A 36 -20.44 -17.93 -10.82
N ASN A 37 -21.07 -16.83 -11.22
CA ASN A 37 -22.23 -16.26 -10.57
C ASN A 37 -23.49 -16.56 -11.39
N HIS A 38 -24.58 -16.96 -10.69
CA HIS A 38 -25.88 -17.19 -11.32
C HIS A 38 -26.79 -15.95 -11.27
N LYS A 39 -26.42 -14.94 -10.49
CA LYS A 39 -27.07 -13.64 -10.40
C LYS A 39 -26.01 -12.56 -10.47
N ILE A 40 -26.35 -11.47 -11.08
CA ILE A 40 -25.51 -10.28 -11.12
C ILE A 40 -25.58 -9.59 -9.75
N GLY A 41 -24.46 -9.44 -9.07
CA GLY A 41 -24.31 -8.62 -7.86
C GLY A 41 -24.19 -7.15 -8.25
N GLU A 42 -25.03 -6.30 -7.70
CA GLU A 42 -24.92 -4.85 -7.84
C GLU A 42 -24.16 -4.28 -6.64
N THR A 43 -23.19 -3.41 -6.90
CA THR A 43 -22.37 -2.78 -5.85
C THR A 43 -23.21 -1.89 -4.93
N HIS A 44 -24.17 -1.15 -5.50
CA HIS A 44 -25.07 -0.28 -4.73
C HIS A 44 -26.01 -1.03 -3.78
N ASP A 45 -26.28 -2.29 -4.05
CA ASP A 45 -27.13 -3.14 -3.21
C ASP A 45 -26.32 -3.97 -2.19
N GLY A 46 -24.98 -3.78 -2.14
CA GLY A 46 -24.08 -4.57 -1.29
C GLY A 46 -24.04 -6.06 -1.62
N ALA A 47 -24.41 -6.42 -2.85
CA ALA A 47 -24.56 -7.81 -3.30
C ALA A 47 -23.37 -8.30 -4.16
N ALA A 48 -22.31 -7.51 -4.31
CA ALA A 48 -21.14 -7.86 -5.08
C ALA A 48 -20.38 -9.03 -4.43
N THR A 49 -20.05 -10.04 -5.24
CA THR A 49 -19.41 -11.28 -4.77
C THR A 49 -17.96 -11.07 -4.36
N MET A 50 -17.27 -10.13 -5.02
CA MET A 50 -15.86 -9.84 -4.76
C MET A 50 -15.66 -8.94 -3.55
N ASP A 51 -16.58 -8.02 -3.27
CA ASP A 51 -16.57 -7.16 -2.08
C ASP A 51 -17.23 -7.92 -0.91
N TRP A 52 -16.46 -8.77 -0.25
CA TRP A 52 -16.97 -9.70 0.77
C TRP A 52 -16.97 -9.15 2.19
N MET A 53 -16.22 -8.07 2.46
CA MET A 53 -16.19 -7.40 3.75
C MET A 53 -17.43 -6.51 3.92
N GLU A 54 -18.00 -6.48 5.14
CA GLU A 54 -19.10 -5.59 5.45
C GLU A 54 -18.77 -4.12 5.13
N GLN A 55 -17.51 -3.69 5.42
CA GLN A 55 -17.05 -2.34 5.15
C GLN A 55 -16.97 -2.02 3.64
N GLU A 56 -16.59 -2.99 2.81
CA GLU A 56 -16.60 -2.84 1.35
C GLU A 56 -18.02 -2.63 0.84
N GLN A 57 -18.96 -3.43 1.34
CA GLN A 57 -20.37 -3.35 0.95
C GLN A 57 -21.03 -2.07 1.43
N GLU A 58 -20.76 -1.63 2.67
CA GLU A 58 -21.32 -0.40 3.24
C GLU A 58 -20.80 0.86 2.53
N ARG A 59 -19.53 0.85 2.11
CA ARG A 59 -18.87 2.01 1.49
C ARG A 59 -18.88 1.99 -0.03
N GLY A 60 -19.22 0.86 -0.65
CA GLY A 60 -19.20 0.67 -2.10
C GLY A 60 -17.80 0.70 -2.73
N ILE A 61 -16.74 0.47 -1.94
CA ILE A 61 -15.35 0.46 -2.39
C ILE A 61 -14.67 -0.87 -2.08
N THR A 62 -13.78 -1.33 -2.95
CA THR A 62 -12.91 -2.48 -2.67
C THR A 62 -11.76 -2.04 -1.77
N ILE A 63 -11.61 -2.71 -0.64
CA ILE A 63 -10.56 -2.45 0.37
C ILE A 63 -9.44 -3.46 0.26
N THR A 64 -9.80 -4.75 0.15
CA THR A 64 -8.84 -5.84 0.06
C THR A 64 -8.92 -6.53 -1.29
N SER A 65 -7.76 -6.91 -1.86
CA SER A 65 -7.76 -7.68 -3.09
C SER A 65 -8.42 -9.05 -2.89
N ALA A 66 -9.33 -9.42 -3.77
CA ALA A 66 -9.97 -10.72 -3.80
C ALA A 66 -9.52 -11.52 -5.03
N ALA A 67 -9.30 -12.82 -4.86
CA ALA A 67 -8.90 -13.71 -5.94
C ALA A 67 -10.05 -14.66 -6.30
N THR A 68 -10.30 -14.82 -7.58
CA THR A 68 -11.29 -15.76 -8.10
C THR A 68 -10.80 -16.43 -9.38
N THR A 69 -11.34 -17.61 -9.67
CA THR A 69 -11.04 -18.34 -10.90
C THR A 69 -12.31 -18.53 -11.72
N CYS A 70 -12.23 -18.25 -12.99
CA CYS A 70 -13.31 -18.47 -13.95
C CYS A 70 -12.78 -19.12 -15.25
N PHE A 71 -13.70 -19.51 -16.15
CA PHE A 71 -13.36 -20.19 -17.38
C PHE A 71 -14.05 -19.51 -18.56
N TRP A 72 -13.30 -19.26 -19.64
CA TRP A 72 -13.84 -18.68 -20.85
C TRP A 72 -13.23 -19.33 -22.09
N LYS A 73 -14.08 -19.83 -22.98
CA LYS A 73 -13.65 -20.52 -24.23
C LYS A 73 -12.51 -21.54 -24.01
N GLY A 74 -12.60 -22.33 -22.94
CA GLY A 74 -11.60 -23.36 -22.61
C GLY A 74 -10.32 -22.83 -21.94
N ASN A 75 -10.20 -21.51 -21.70
CA ASN A 75 -9.10 -20.92 -20.94
C ASN A 75 -9.50 -20.78 -19.48
N ARG A 76 -8.52 -20.94 -18.58
CA ARG A 76 -8.65 -20.66 -17.16
C ARG A 76 -8.15 -19.23 -16.89
N ILE A 77 -8.99 -18.42 -16.30
CA ILE A 77 -8.69 -17.04 -15.96
C ILE A 77 -8.75 -16.92 -14.43
N ASN A 78 -7.61 -16.58 -13.84
CA ASN A 78 -7.53 -16.20 -12.44
C ASN A 78 -7.56 -14.67 -12.39
N ILE A 79 -8.53 -14.12 -11.68
CA ILE A 79 -8.73 -12.68 -11.55
C ILE A 79 -8.37 -12.27 -10.13
N ILE A 80 -7.54 -11.24 -9.99
CA ILE A 80 -7.32 -10.53 -8.74
C ILE A 80 -7.96 -9.16 -8.88
N ASP A 81 -9.03 -8.93 -8.12
CA ASP A 81 -9.65 -7.62 -8.02
C ASP A 81 -8.85 -6.74 -7.07
N THR A 82 -8.39 -5.57 -7.52
CA THR A 82 -7.50 -4.70 -6.74
C THR A 82 -8.25 -3.47 -6.23
N PRO A 83 -7.93 -2.94 -5.02
CA PRO A 83 -8.49 -1.68 -4.57
C PRO A 83 -8.19 -0.53 -5.53
N GLY A 84 -9.09 0.46 -5.58
CA GLY A 84 -8.90 1.68 -6.38
C GLY A 84 -8.44 2.89 -5.56
N HIS A 85 -8.49 2.83 -4.22
CA HIS A 85 -8.19 3.96 -3.34
C HIS A 85 -6.69 4.07 -3.04
N VAL A 86 -6.17 5.30 -2.96
CA VAL A 86 -4.73 5.56 -2.71
C VAL A 86 -4.22 5.00 -1.38
N ASP A 87 -5.05 4.92 -0.35
CA ASP A 87 -4.69 4.35 0.95
C ASP A 87 -4.35 2.85 0.87
N PHE A 88 -4.79 2.16 -0.19
CA PHE A 88 -4.59 0.73 -0.42
C PHE A 88 -3.63 0.43 -1.57
N THR A 89 -2.78 1.38 -1.95
CA THR A 89 -1.79 1.20 -3.03
C THR A 89 -0.87 -0.01 -2.80
N VAL A 90 -0.61 -0.36 -1.56
CA VAL A 90 0.17 -1.55 -1.18
C VAL A 90 -0.54 -2.85 -1.60
N GLU A 91 -1.87 -2.92 -1.50
CA GLU A 91 -2.66 -4.05 -2.00
C GLU A 91 -2.57 -4.18 -3.52
N VAL A 92 -2.58 -3.03 -4.23
CA VAL A 92 -2.40 -2.98 -5.69
C VAL A 92 -1.00 -3.48 -6.05
N GLU A 93 0.03 -2.99 -5.37
CA GLU A 93 1.43 -3.35 -5.63
C GLU A 93 1.69 -4.85 -5.40
N ARG A 94 1.16 -5.41 -4.31
CA ARG A 94 1.22 -6.86 -4.03
C ARG A 94 0.56 -7.69 -5.14
N SER A 95 -0.58 -7.23 -5.61
CA SER A 95 -1.32 -7.90 -6.69
C SER A 95 -0.57 -7.83 -8.01
N LEU A 96 -0.08 -6.65 -8.40
CA LEU A 96 0.68 -6.46 -9.63
C LEU A 96 1.94 -7.34 -9.72
N ARG A 97 2.58 -7.62 -8.57
CA ARG A 97 3.77 -8.48 -8.50
C ARG A 97 3.51 -9.93 -8.93
N VAL A 98 2.28 -10.41 -8.78
CA VAL A 98 1.90 -11.80 -9.05
C VAL A 98 1.01 -11.97 -10.27
N LEU A 99 0.66 -10.88 -10.93
CA LEU A 99 -0.14 -10.87 -12.15
C LEU A 99 0.75 -11.02 -13.39
N ASP A 100 0.17 -11.63 -14.40
CA ASP A 100 0.79 -11.76 -15.71
C ASP A 100 0.35 -10.65 -16.65
N GLY A 101 -0.88 -10.16 -16.50
CA GLY A 101 -1.45 -9.05 -17.27
C GLY A 101 -2.53 -8.32 -16.49
N ALA A 102 -3.03 -7.21 -17.04
CA ALA A 102 -4.06 -6.42 -16.37
C ALA A 102 -5.09 -5.83 -17.35
N ILE A 103 -6.28 -5.57 -16.81
CA ILE A 103 -7.31 -4.75 -17.43
C ILE A 103 -7.33 -3.42 -16.69
N THR A 104 -7.14 -2.30 -17.41
CA THR A 104 -7.31 -0.96 -16.87
C THR A 104 -8.67 -0.43 -17.30
N VAL A 105 -9.55 -0.17 -16.32
CA VAL A 105 -10.89 0.36 -16.59
C VAL A 105 -10.90 1.87 -16.39
N PHE A 106 -11.28 2.60 -17.44
CA PHE A 106 -11.45 4.04 -17.40
C PHE A 106 -12.93 4.41 -17.43
N ASP A 107 -13.31 5.46 -16.74
CA ASP A 107 -14.62 6.11 -16.89
C ASP A 107 -14.60 6.95 -18.16
N SER A 108 -15.51 6.69 -19.11
CA SER A 108 -15.56 7.44 -20.37
C SER A 108 -15.97 8.91 -20.20
N VAL A 109 -16.49 9.29 -19.01
CA VAL A 109 -16.82 10.68 -18.67
C VAL A 109 -15.63 11.41 -18.06
N ALA A 110 -14.94 10.81 -17.10
CA ALA A 110 -13.78 11.42 -16.44
C ALA A 110 -12.46 11.22 -17.22
N GLY A 111 -12.30 10.08 -17.90
CA GLY A 111 -11.10 9.72 -18.64
C GLY A 111 -9.99 9.18 -17.72
N VAL A 112 -8.77 9.67 -17.89
CA VAL A 112 -7.62 9.33 -17.04
C VAL A 112 -7.58 10.27 -15.84
N GLU A 113 -7.69 9.71 -14.65
CA GLU A 113 -7.70 10.41 -13.37
C GLU A 113 -6.39 10.17 -12.60
N PRO A 114 -6.03 10.99 -11.60
CA PRO A 114 -4.74 10.88 -10.90
C PRO A 114 -4.44 9.50 -10.29
N GLN A 115 -5.47 8.81 -9.78
CA GLN A 115 -5.28 7.44 -9.27
C GLN A 115 -5.01 6.45 -10.41
N SER A 116 -5.61 6.65 -11.59
CA SER A 116 -5.30 5.86 -12.78
C SER A 116 -3.83 5.98 -13.17
N GLU A 117 -3.27 7.19 -13.11
CA GLU A 117 -1.84 7.43 -13.35
C GLU A 117 -0.94 6.70 -12.34
N THR A 118 -1.31 6.73 -11.06
CA THR A 118 -0.54 6.05 -10.00
C THR A 118 -0.49 4.55 -10.23
N VAL A 119 -1.64 3.92 -10.47
CA VAL A 119 -1.73 2.47 -10.71
C VAL A 119 -1.03 2.10 -12.04
N TRP A 120 -1.12 2.97 -13.03
CA TRP A 120 -0.43 2.80 -14.32
C TRP A 120 1.09 2.76 -14.15
N ARG A 121 1.67 3.73 -13.42
CA ARG A 121 3.11 3.77 -13.10
C ARG A 121 3.57 2.55 -12.30
N GLN A 122 2.73 2.05 -11.38
CA GLN A 122 3.03 0.82 -10.66
C GLN A 122 3.06 -0.39 -11.61
N ALA A 123 2.12 -0.49 -12.56
CA ALA A 123 2.12 -1.54 -13.56
C ALA A 123 3.35 -1.44 -14.49
N ASP A 124 3.80 -0.24 -14.85
CA ASP A 124 5.05 -0.02 -15.61
C ASP A 124 6.27 -0.50 -14.83
N LYS A 125 6.34 -0.20 -13.54
CA LYS A 125 7.43 -0.65 -12.64
C LYS A 125 7.62 -2.17 -12.66
N TYR A 126 6.51 -2.92 -12.74
CA TYR A 126 6.52 -4.38 -12.77
C TYR A 126 6.45 -4.97 -14.18
N GLY A 127 6.45 -4.13 -15.21
CA GLY A 127 6.40 -4.57 -16.61
C GLY A 127 5.13 -5.37 -16.94
N VAL A 128 3.98 -5.05 -16.35
CA VAL A 128 2.72 -5.77 -16.54
C VAL A 128 2.04 -5.33 -17.84
N PRO A 129 1.91 -6.20 -18.85
CA PRO A 129 1.13 -5.93 -20.05
C PRO A 129 -0.35 -5.69 -19.72
N ARG A 130 -0.99 -4.78 -20.44
CA ARG A 130 -2.37 -4.41 -20.13
C ARG A 130 -3.22 -4.13 -21.36
N ILE A 131 -4.53 -4.22 -21.17
CA ILE A 131 -5.55 -3.77 -22.09
C ILE A 131 -6.42 -2.74 -21.38
N CYS A 132 -6.97 -1.78 -22.11
CA CYS A 132 -7.82 -0.72 -21.56
C CYS A 132 -9.29 -0.98 -21.92
N PHE A 133 -10.18 -0.67 -20.99
CA PHE A 133 -11.62 -0.74 -21.17
C PHE A 133 -12.26 0.60 -20.81
N CYS A 134 -12.70 1.37 -21.81
CA CYS A 134 -13.45 2.60 -21.61
C CYS A 134 -14.90 2.26 -21.27
N ASN A 135 -15.19 2.26 -19.97
CA ASN A 135 -16.46 1.87 -19.38
C ASN A 135 -17.44 3.06 -19.28
N LYS A 136 -18.68 2.79 -18.98
CA LYS A 136 -19.75 3.79 -18.79
C LYS A 136 -20.05 4.63 -20.04
N MET A 137 -19.94 4.05 -21.23
CA MET A 137 -20.30 4.72 -22.49
C MET A 137 -21.76 5.19 -22.56
N ASP A 138 -22.60 4.72 -21.64
CA ASP A 138 -24.02 5.09 -21.49
C ASP A 138 -24.27 6.33 -20.64
N ARG A 139 -23.24 6.90 -19.99
CA ARG A 139 -23.37 8.09 -19.15
C ARG A 139 -23.29 9.39 -19.97
N ILE A 140 -24.00 10.43 -19.48
CA ILE A 140 -23.95 11.77 -20.07
C ILE A 140 -22.52 12.32 -20.02
N GLY A 141 -22.02 12.81 -21.14
CA GLY A 141 -20.65 13.31 -21.29
C GLY A 141 -19.60 12.23 -21.62
N ALA A 142 -20.02 10.97 -21.82
CA ALA A 142 -19.10 9.90 -22.22
C ALA A 142 -18.48 10.17 -23.59
N ASN A 143 -17.15 10.08 -23.66
CA ASN A 143 -16.39 10.33 -24.89
C ASN A 143 -15.18 9.40 -24.98
N PHE A 144 -15.29 8.40 -25.85
CA PHE A 144 -14.23 7.42 -26.10
C PHE A 144 -12.95 8.04 -26.65
N TYR A 145 -13.08 8.97 -27.60
CA TYR A 145 -11.93 9.58 -28.29
C TYR A 145 -11.12 10.46 -27.33
N ARG A 146 -11.79 11.20 -26.46
CA ARG A 146 -11.13 11.95 -25.38
C ARG A 146 -10.34 11.01 -24.45
N CYS A 147 -10.86 9.81 -24.17
CA CYS A 147 -10.10 8.84 -23.38
C CYS A 147 -8.81 8.41 -24.09
N LEU A 148 -8.85 8.19 -25.41
CA LEU A 148 -7.65 7.87 -26.20
C LEU A 148 -6.62 9.00 -26.11
N ASP A 149 -7.05 10.26 -26.30
CA ASP A 149 -6.17 11.43 -26.19
C ASP A 149 -5.54 11.52 -24.79
N MET A 150 -6.32 11.33 -23.73
CA MET A 150 -5.82 11.37 -22.36
C MET A 150 -4.84 10.22 -22.05
N ILE A 151 -5.00 9.05 -22.64
CA ILE A 151 -4.03 7.95 -22.51
C ILE A 151 -2.68 8.37 -23.09
N VAL A 152 -2.67 9.09 -24.22
CA VAL A 152 -1.44 9.64 -24.80
C VAL A 152 -0.85 10.73 -23.90
N ASP A 153 -1.65 11.74 -23.55
CA ASP A 153 -1.19 12.96 -22.91
C ASP A 153 -0.74 12.74 -21.45
N ARG A 154 -1.51 11.95 -20.68
CA ARG A 154 -1.27 11.76 -19.24
C ARG A 154 -0.45 10.53 -18.92
N LEU A 155 -0.63 9.44 -19.67
CA LEU A 155 0.06 8.17 -19.41
C LEU A 155 1.29 7.96 -20.29
N GLY A 156 1.46 8.78 -21.35
CA GLY A 156 2.55 8.62 -22.32
C GLY A 156 2.49 7.29 -23.08
N ALA A 157 1.32 6.64 -23.11
CA ALA A 157 1.12 5.35 -23.76
C ALA A 157 0.61 5.55 -25.20
N ARG A 158 0.77 4.51 -26.02
CA ARG A 158 0.34 4.48 -27.41
C ARG A 158 -0.95 3.63 -27.51
N PRO A 159 -2.17 4.24 -27.47
CA PRO A 159 -3.41 3.47 -27.51
C PRO A 159 -3.67 2.92 -28.90
N MET A 160 -4.06 1.65 -28.97
CA MET A 160 -4.54 1.01 -30.20
C MET A 160 -6.05 0.72 -30.04
N ALA A 161 -6.90 1.49 -30.68
CA ALA A 161 -8.33 1.23 -30.66
C ALA A 161 -8.63 -0.10 -31.37
N LEU A 162 -9.20 -1.07 -30.65
CA LEU A 162 -9.72 -2.31 -31.25
C LEU A 162 -11.18 -2.19 -31.62
N GLN A 163 -11.87 -1.22 -31.04
CA GLN A 163 -13.30 -1.01 -31.18
C GLN A 163 -13.62 0.48 -31.26
N LEU A 164 -14.73 0.81 -31.92
CA LEU A 164 -15.34 2.13 -31.83
C LEU A 164 -16.76 2.03 -31.28
N PRO A 165 -17.24 3.00 -30.49
CA PRO A 165 -18.60 2.98 -29.98
C PRO A 165 -19.63 3.31 -31.08
N ILE A 166 -20.76 2.61 -31.05
CA ILE A 166 -21.94 2.91 -31.87
C ILE A 166 -22.91 3.72 -31.01
N GLY A 167 -22.92 5.04 -31.23
CA GLY A 167 -23.59 5.99 -30.34
C GLY A 167 -22.82 6.29 -29.07
N ALA A 168 -23.34 7.19 -28.27
CA ALA A 168 -22.82 7.55 -26.96
C ALA A 168 -23.99 7.89 -26.04
N GLU A 169 -23.78 7.91 -24.73
CA GLU A 169 -24.79 8.22 -23.73
C GLU A 169 -26.03 7.29 -23.86
N ALA A 170 -27.23 7.84 -23.85
CA ALA A 170 -28.47 7.08 -24.02
C ALA A 170 -28.57 6.33 -25.36
N GLU A 171 -27.86 6.79 -26.39
CA GLU A 171 -27.83 6.20 -27.72
C GLU A 171 -26.74 5.11 -27.88
N PHE A 172 -25.98 4.81 -26.85
CA PHE A 172 -24.97 3.75 -26.89
C PHE A 172 -25.64 2.37 -27.03
N ARG A 173 -25.53 1.79 -28.23
CA ARG A 173 -26.20 0.53 -28.58
C ARG A 173 -25.26 -0.61 -28.96
N GLY A 174 -23.98 -0.34 -29.18
CA GLY A 174 -23.06 -1.38 -29.63
C GLY A 174 -21.65 -0.87 -29.88
N ILE A 175 -20.88 -1.70 -30.53
CA ILE A 175 -19.48 -1.44 -30.87
C ILE A 175 -19.18 -1.85 -32.33
N VAL A 176 -18.28 -1.15 -32.96
CA VAL A 176 -17.65 -1.58 -34.21
C VAL A 176 -16.40 -2.39 -33.84
N ASP A 177 -16.31 -3.61 -34.34
CA ASP A 177 -15.08 -4.41 -34.27
C ASP A 177 -14.17 -4.05 -35.44
N LEU A 178 -13.07 -3.41 -35.14
CA LEU A 178 -12.13 -2.93 -36.15
C LEU A 178 -11.29 -4.05 -36.79
N LEU A 179 -11.14 -5.19 -36.14
CA LEU A 179 -10.42 -6.33 -36.69
C LEU A 179 -11.24 -7.04 -37.76
N ASN A 180 -12.52 -7.30 -37.48
CA ASN A 180 -13.41 -8.01 -38.37
C ASN A 180 -14.24 -7.08 -39.25
N MET A 181 -14.12 -5.76 -39.09
CA MET A 181 -14.84 -4.72 -39.81
C MET A 181 -16.35 -4.98 -39.88
N ASN A 182 -16.93 -5.22 -38.72
CA ASN A 182 -18.37 -5.43 -38.50
C ASN A 182 -18.87 -4.68 -37.28
N ALA A 183 -20.17 -4.62 -37.10
CA ALA A 183 -20.81 -4.01 -35.94
C ALA A 183 -21.43 -5.09 -35.05
N ILE A 184 -21.23 -4.97 -33.77
CA ILE A 184 -21.83 -5.79 -32.71
C ILE A 184 -22.86 -4.93 -32.00
N VAL A 185 -24.14 -5.24 -32.18
CA VAL A 185 -25.26 -4.46 -31.66
C VAL A 185 -26.00 -5.28 -30.58
N TYR A 186 -26.32 -4.63 -29.47
CA TYR A 186 -27.03 -5.23 -28.33
C TYR A 186 -28.49 -4.79 -28.39
N SER A 187 -29.41 -5.76 -28.41
CA SER A 187 -30.86 -5.48 -28.53
C SER A 187 -31.53 -5.03 -27.21
N GLY A 188 -30.77 -4.99 -26.09
CA GLY A 188 -31.26 -4.58 -24.79
C GLY A 188 -30.15 -4.37 -23.77
N ASP A 189 -30.55 -4.09 -22.50
CA ASP A 189 -29.62 -3.79 -21.40
C ASP A 189 -29.46 -4.96 -20.43
N THR A 190 -30.13 -6.10 -20.64
CA THR A 190 -30.01 -7.30 -19.82
C THR A 190 -28.86 -8.19 -20.29
N ALA A 191 -28.31 -8.97 -19.39
CA ALA A 191 -27.19 -9.86 -19.71
C ALA A 191 -27.52 -10.94 -20.75
N ASP A 192 -28.80 -11.34 -20.84
CA ASP A 192 -29.32 -12.32 -21.79
C ASP A 192 -29.81 -11.67 -23.10
N SER A 193 -29.62 -10.36 -23.27
CA SER A 193 -30.03 -9.65 -24.48
C SER A 193 -29.32 -10.21 -25.71
N PRO A 194 -30.03 -10.45 -26.84
CA PRO A 194 -29.43 -10.91 -28.05
C PRO A 194 -28.34 -9.96 -28.56
N ILE A 195 -27.27 -10.55 -29.07
CA ILE A 195 -26.17 -9.86 -29.72
C ILE A 195 -26.30 -10.13 -31.22
N GLU A 196 -26.37 -9.07 -32.00
CA GLU A 196 -26.46 -9.15 -33.45
C GLU A 196 -25.18 -8.63 -34.11
N VAL A 197 -24.62 -9.41 -35.02
CA VAL A 197 -23.48 -8.98 -35.84
C VAL A 197 -24.05 -8.44 -37.15
N THR A 198 -23.80 -7.16 -37.41
CA THR A 198 -24.35 -6.45 -38.57
C THR A 198 -23.26 -5.71 -39.35
N GLU A 199 -23.62 -5.09 -40.46
CA GLU A 199 -22.73 -4.19 -41.16
C GLU A 199 -22.50 -2.91 -40.34
N ILE A 200 -21.34 -2.27 -40.53
CA ILE A 200 -21.00 -1.01 -39.89
C ILE A 200 -22.00 0.08 -40.34
N PRO A 201 -22.58 0.84 -39.39
CA PRO A 201 -23.44 1.98 -39.74
C PRO A 201 -22.75 2.95 -40.72
N ALA A 202 -23.50 3.47 -41.68
CA ALA A 202 -22.94 4.28 -42.76
C ALA A 202 -22.22 5.54 -42.28
N ASP A 203 -22.68 6.11 -41.17
CA ASP A 203 -22.11 7.30 -40.52
C ASP A 203 -20.77 7.01 -39.81
N LEU A 204 -20.48 5.75 -39.52
CA LEU A 204 -19.22 5.33 -38.87
C LEU A 204 -18.25 4.65 -39.81
N LYS A 205 -18.66 4.38 -41.07
CA LYS A 205 -17.86 3.57 -41.99
C LYS A 205 -16.50 4.19 -42.29
N GLU A 206 -16.48 5.45 -42.66
CA GLU A 206 -15.24 6.20 -43.00
C GLU A 206 -14.29 6.21 -41.78
N LYS A 207 -14.83 6.49 -40.59
CA LYS A 207 -14.05 6.50 -39.37
C LYS A 207 -13.55 5.11 -38.99
N ALA A 208 -14.34 4.07 -39.17
CA ALA A 208 -13.91 2.70 -38.93
C ALA A 208 -12.79 2.28 -39.89
N GLU A 209 -12.85 2.68 -41.17
CA GLU A 209 -11.77 2.44 -42.13
C GLU A 209 -10.48 3.16 -41.72
N GLU A 210 -10.56 4.42 -41.28
CA GLU A 210 -9.41 5.19 -40.76
C GLU A 210 -8.76 4.50 -39.57
N TYR A 211 -9.54 4.12 -38.52
CA TYR A 211 -9.01 3.47 -37.34
C TYR A 211 -8.53 2.04 -37.59
N HIS A 212 -9.18 1.32 -38.51
CA HIS A 212 -8.69 0.01 -38.96
C HIS A 212 -7.32 0.14 -39.61
N HIS A 213 -7.12 1.14 -40.48
CA HIS A 213 -5.82 1.38 -41.12
C HIS A 213 -4.73 1.67 -40.10
N GLN A 214 -5.01 2.56 -39.13
CA GLN A 214 -4.10 2.85 -38.02
C GLN A 214 -3.78 1.59 -37.20
N LEU A 215 -4.78 0.76 -36.91
CA LEU A 215 -4.60 -0.51 -36.18
C LEU A 215 -3.68 -1.46 -36.96
N VAL A 216 -3.89 -1.61 -38.27
CA VAL A 216 -3.06 -2.48 -39.13
C VAL A 216 -1.63 -1.96 -39.17
N GLU A 217 -1.41 -0.66 -39.39
CA GLU A 217 -0.07 -0.05 -39.39
C GLU A 217 0.67 -0.30 -38.09
N MET A 218 0.03 -0.05 -36.96
CA MET A 218 0.63 -0.29 -35.63
C MET A 218 0.92 -1.78 -35.38
N ALA A 219 0.04 -2.66 -35.82
CA ALA A 219 0.17 -4.09 -35.57
C ALA A 219 1.33 -4.71 -36.37
N VAL A 220 1.45 -4.36 -37.68
CA VAL A 220 2.47 -4.95 -38.54
C VAL A 220 3.89 -4.50 -38.17
N GLU A 221 4.07 -3.38 -37.46
CA GLU A 221 5.37 -2.96 -36.91
C GLU A 221 6.04 -4.06 -36.06
N GLU A 222 5.26 -4.97 -35.49
CA GLU A 222 5.75 -6.03 -34.60
C GLU A 222 6.23 -7.30 -35.30
N ASP A 223 6.01 -7.43 -36.63
CA ASP A 223 6.38 -8.64 -37.39
C ASP A 223 6.90 -8.26 -38.78
N GLU A 224 8.15 -8.64 -39.05
CA GLU A 224 8.84 -8.27 -40.32
C GLU A 224 8.09 -8.77 -41.56
N GLN A 225 7.59 -10.01 -41.51
CA GLN A 225 6.87 -10.60 -42.64
C GLN A 225 5.51 -9.91 -42.87
N ALA A 226 4.79 -9.60 -41.77
CA ALA A 226 3.52 -8.89 -41.86
C ALA A 226 3.72 -7.45 -42.41
N MET A 227 4.83 -6.81 -42.03
CA MET A 227 5.20 -5.47 -42.53
C MET A 227 5.54 -5.52 -44.01
N GLU A 228 6.33 -6.50 -44.49
CA GLU A 228 6.63 -6.68 -45.91
C GLU A 228 5.36 -6.88 -46.72
N ASP A 229 4.47 -7.79 -46.32
CA ASP A 229 3.21 -8.08 -46.99
C ASP A 229 2.31 -6.85 -47.07
N TYR A 230 2.25 -6.06 -45.99
CA TYR A 230 1.51 -4.80 -45.96
C TYR A 230 2.09 -3.75 -46.90
N LEU A 231 3.40 -3.58 -46.94
CA LEU A 231 4.08 -2.64 -47.86
C LEU A 231 3.94 -3.04 -49.32
N GLU A 232 3.84 -4.33 -49.61
CA GLU A 232 3.53 -4.85 -50.95
C GLU A 232 2.04 -4.68 -51.35
N GLY A 233 1.20 -4.15 -50.47
CA GLY A 233 -0.24 -3.96 -50.69
C GLY A 233 -1.06 -5.24 -50.58
N LYS A 234 -0.55 -6.27 -49.92
CA LYS A 234 -1.29 -7.50 -49.60
C LYS A 234 -2.16 -7.28 -48.38
N GLU A 235 -3.33 -7.89 -48.37
CA GLU A 235 -4.21 -7.90 -47.19
C GLU A 235 -3.63 -8.81 -46.10
N VAL A 236 -3.42 -8.25 -44.90
CA VAL A 236 -2.95 -9.00 -43.75
C VAL A 236 -4.12 -9.72 -43.08
N SER A 237 -4.00 -11.01 -42.87
CA SER A 237 -5.09 -11.80 -42.30
C SER A 237 -5.38 -11.42 -40.84
N VAL A 238 -6.64 -11.53 -40.40
CA VAL A 238 -7.06 -11.28 -39.01
C VAL A 238 -6.27 -12.11 -38.03
N GLU A 239 -5.92 -13.36 -38.37
CA GLU A 239 -5.11 -14.23 -37.52
C GLU A 239 -3.68 -13.67 -37.33
N THR A 240 -3.08 -13.14 -38.39
CA THR A 240 -1.76 -12.50 -38.35
C THR A 240 -1.83 -11.22 -37.53
N LEU A 241 -2.85 -10.38 -37.75
CA LEU A 241 -3.07 -9.17 -36.96
C LEU A 241 -3.22 -9.49 -35.47
N LYS A 242 -4.00 -10.50 -35.09
CA LYS A 242 -4.12 -10.94 -33.69
C LYS A 242 -2.78 -11.34 -33.09
N LYS A 243 -1.92 -12.04 -33.82
CA LYS A 243 -0.56 -12.39 -33.35
C LYS A 243 0.32 -11.17 -33.16
N CYS A 244 0.28 -10.23 -34.10
CA CYS A 244 1.03 -8.97 -34.01
C CYS A 244 0.54 -8.11 -32.83
N ILE A 245 -0.78 -7.96 -32.67
CA ILE A 245 -1.36 -7.24 -31.54
C ILE A 245 -0.95 -7.87 -30.21
N ARG A 246 -1.02 -9.21 -30.10
CA ARG A 246 -0.52 -9.90 -28.91
C ARG A 246 0.95 -9.61 -28.65
N LYS A 247 1.80 -9.71 -29.66
CA LYS A 247 3.25 -9.46 -29.55
C LYS A 247 3.53 -8.05 -29.07
N GLY A 248 2.90 -7.03 -29.66
CA GLY A 248 3.06 -5.64 -29.25
C GLY A 248 2.49 -5.35 -27.86
N THR A 249 1.38 -5.98 -27.49
CA THR A 249 0.83 -5.89 -26.12
C THR A 249 1.80 -6.46 -25.09
N LEU A 250 2.39 -7.62 -25.37
CA LEU A 250 3.38 -8.26 -24.49
C LEU A 250 4.68 -7.44 -24.39
N ALA A 251 5.11 -6.83 -25.50
CA ALA A 251 6.26 -5.94 -25.54
C ALA A 251 5.97 -4.54 -24.99
N GLN A 252 4.69 -4.24 -24.70
CA GLN A 252 4.21 -2.91 -24.26
C GLN A 252 4.51 -1.80 -25.29
N SER A 253 4.59 -2.14 -26.58
CA SER A 253 4.79 -1.17 -27.67
C SER A 253 3.55 -0.28 -27.86
N PHE A 254 2.39 -0.81 -27.56
CA PHE A 254 1.09 -0.13 -27.56
C PHE A 254 0.12 -0.84 -26.60
N VAL A 255 -1.01 -0.20 -26.35
CA VAL A 255 -2.04 -0.71 -25.44
C VAL A 255 -3.37 -0.86 -26.17
N PRO A 256 -3.92 -2.07 -26.31
CA PRO A 256 -5.25 -2.29 -26.89
C PRO A 256 -6.35 -1.60 -26.08
N VAL A 257 -7.25 -0.89 -26.73
CA VAL A 257 -8.36 -0.17 -26.08
C VAL A 257 -9.70 -0.66 -26.62
N LEU A 258 -10.57 -1.03 -25.69
CA LEU A 258 -11.95 -1.46 -25.94
C LEU A 258 -12.92 -0.48 -25.28
N CYS A 259 -14.19 -0.54 -25.66
CA CYS A 259 -15.22 0.31 -25.07
C CYS A 259 -16.50 -0.48 -24.74
N GLY A 260 -17.27 0.04 -23.79
CA GLY A 260 -18.52 -0.60 -23.39
C GLY A 260 -19.20 0.07 -22.19
N THR A 261 -20.20 -0.60 -21.67
CA THR A 261 -20.84 -0.29 -20.39
C THR A 261 -21.12 -1.56 -19.63
N ALA A 262 -20.34 -1.82 -18.60
CA ALA A 262 -20.48 -3.01 -17.77
C ALA A 262 -21.85 -3.04 -17.10
N PHE A 263 -22.35 -1.91 -16.61
CA PHE A 263 -23.65 -1.81 -15.94
C PHE A 263 -24.81 -2.26 -16.86
N LYS A 264 -24.78 -1.90 -18.14
CA LYS A 264 -25.77 -2.31 -19.15
C LYS A 264 -25.36 -3.55 -19.94
N ASN A 265 -24.38 -4.31 -19.46
CA ASN A 265 -23.97 -5.61 -20.02
C ASN A 265 -23.49 -5.55 -21.48
N LYS A 266 -22.95 -4.41 -21.94
CA LYS A 266 -22.48 -4.23 -23.32
C LYS A 266 -20.95 -4.13 -23.36
N GLY A 267 -20.31 -4.91 -24.25
CA GLY A 267 -18.84 -4.89 -24.45
C GLY A 267 -18.04 -5.85 -23.58
N VAL A 268 -18.65 -6.58 -22.63
CA VAL A 268 -17.93 -7.44 -21.68
C VAL A 268 -17.46 -8.75 -22.31
N GLN A 269 -18.25 -9.37 -23.17
CA GLN A 269 -17.82 -10.59 -23.88
C GLN A 269 -16.63 -10.33 -24.82
N PRO A 270 -16.62 -9.26 -25.65
CA PRO A 270 -15.43 -8.88 -26.41
C PRO A 270 -14.21 -8.57 -25.53
N LEU A 271 -14.41 -8.01 -24.31
CA LEU A 271 -13.33 -7.81 -23.35
C LEU A 271 -12.73 -9.14 -22.90
N LEU A 272 -13.57 -10.13 -22.59
CA LEU A 272 -13.12 -11.49 -22.25
C LEU A 272 -12.36 -12.17 -23.40
N ASP A 273 -12.80 -11.96 -24.64
CA ASP A 273 -12.10 -12.44 -25.84
C ASP A 273 -10.72 -11.77 -25.95
N ALA A 274 -10.64 -10.46 -25.76
CA ALA A 274 -9.37 -9.71 -25.77
C ALA A 274 -8.40 -10.18 -24.69
N VAL A 275 -8.89 -10.56 -23.49
CA VAL A 275 -8.07 -11.12 -22.42
C VAL A 275 -7.36 -12.40 -22.86
N ILE A 276 -8.08 -13.31 -23.49
CA ILE A 276 -7.47 -14.58 -23.94
C ILE A 276 -6.60 -14.40 -25.18
N ASP A 277 -6.95 -13.47 -26.08
CA ASP A 277 -6.22 -13.23 -27.32
C ASP A 277 -4.93 -12.45 -27.11
N TYR A 278 -4.92 -11.42 -26.23
CA TYR A 278 -3.82 -10.45 -26.15
C TYR A 278 -3.03 -10.45 -24.84
N LEU A 279 -3.63 -10.82 -23.70
CA LEU A 279 -2.88 -10.86 -22.44
C LEU A 279 -2.03 -12.13 -22.32
N PRO A 280 -0.90 -12.06 -21.57
CA PRO A 280 0.05 -13.16 -21.47
C PRO A 280 -0.52 -14.37 -20.73
N SER A 281 -0.01 -15.53 -21.08
CA SER A 281 -0.02 -16.73 -20.25
C SER A 281 1.24 -16.78 -19.39
N PRO A 282 1.31 -17.63 -18.37
CA PRO A 282 2.55 -17.84 -17.62
C PRO A 282 3.75 -18.29 -18.46
N MET A 283 3.52 -18.77 -19.69
CA MET A 283 4.59 -19.17 -20.63
C MET A 283 5.19 -17.98 -21.39
N ASP A 284 4.45 -16.89 -21.51
CA ASP A 284 4.87 -15.69 -22.26
C ASP A 284 5.70 -14.73 -21.39
N ILE A 285 5.68 -14.93 -20.07
CA ILE A 285 6.40 -14.07 -19.13
C ILE A 285 7.85 -14.53 -19.01
N PRO A 286 8.79 -13.60 -18.81
CA PRO A 286 10.17 -13.94 -18.49
C PRO A 286 10.24 -14.89 -17.29
N SER A 287 11.12 -15.90 -17.41
CA SER A 287 11.36 -16.83 -16.30
C SER A 287 11.73 -16.08 -15.03
N ILE A 288 11.18 -16.50 -13.89
CA ILE A 288 11.38 -15.78 -12.65
C ILE A 288 12.82 -15.96 -12.15
N LYS A 289 13.43 -14.86 -11.76
CA LYS A 289 14.77 -14.79 -11.19
C LYS A 289 14.70 -14.68 -9.68
N GLY A 290 15.72 -15.21 -9.02
CA GLY A 290 15.90 -15.09 -7.59
C GLY A 290 17.35 -15.36 -7.19
N ILE A 291 17.65 -15.20 -5.92
CA ILE A 291 18.97 -15.42 -5.36
C ILE A 291 18.95 -16.72 -4.54
N ASN A 292 19.91 -17.59 -4.77
CA ASN A 292 20.10 -18.77 -3.94
C ASN A 292 20.72 -18.33 -2.61
N PRO A 293 20.04 -18.52 -1.46
CA PRO A 293 20.52 -18.03 -0.17
C PRO A 293 21.82 -18.71 0.33
N ASP A 294 22.13 -19.91 -0.16
CA ASP A 294 23.32 -20.66 0.25
C ASP A 294 24.57 -20.26 -0.53
N THR A 295 24.40 -19.82 -1.79
CA THR A 295 25.50 -19.56 -2.73
C THR A 295 25.60 -18.09 -3.15
N ASP A 296 24.61 -17.28 -2.82
CA ASP A 296 24.46 -15.86 -3.19
C ASP A 296 24.51 -15.62 -4.72
N LYS A 297 24.08 -16.64 -5.50
CA LYS A 297 24.06 -16.59 -6.96
C LYS A 297 22.63 -16.42 -7.47
N GLU A 298 22.50 -15.67 -8.58
CA GLU A 298 21.26 -15.58 -9.31
C GLU A 298 20.89 -16.95 -9.91
N GLU A 299 19.68 -17.38 -9.67
CA GLU A 299 19.07 -18.58 -10.27
C GLU A 299 17.77 -18.20 -10.98
N VAL A 300 17.45 -18.99 -12.00
CA VAL A 300 16.24 -18.81 -12.81
C VAL A 300 15.35 -20.02 -12.64
N ARG A 301 14.03 -19.80 -12.56
CA ARG A 301 13.02 -20.86 -12.58
C ARG A 301 12.11 -20.67 -13.80
N HIS A 302 11.97 -21.72 -14.58
CA HIS A 302 11.07 -21.73 -15.74
C HIS A 302 9.67 -22.18 -15.33
N PRO A 303 8.61 -21.66 -15.96
CA PRO A 303 7.26 -22.11 -15.69
C PRO A 303 7.08 -23.56 -16.18
N GLY A 304 6.90 -24.49 -15.25
CA GLY A 304 6.74 -25.92 -15.56
C GLY A 304 6.53 -26.76 -14.32
N ASP A 305 5.75 -27.85 -14.44
CA ASP A 305 5.39 -28.70 -13.31
C ASP A 305 6.55 -29.59 -12.81
N ASN A 306 7.52 -29.88 -13.67
CA ASN A 306 8.68 -30.72 -13.37
C ASN A 306 9.89 -29.92 -12.84
N GLU A 307 9.78 -28.60 -12.83
CA GLU A 307 10.81 -27.72 -12.27
C GLU A 307 10.79 -27.75 -10.73
N PRO A 308 11.88 -27.37 -10.06
CA PRO A 308 11.86 -27.19 -8.62
C PRO A 308 10.82 -26.18 -8.19
N LEU A 309 10.12 -26.46 -7.10
CA LEU A 309 9.08 -25.58 -6.59
C LEU A 309 9.66 -24.20 -6.26
N ALA A 310 9.02 -23.16 -6.78
CA ALA A 310 9.20 -21.77 -6.37
C ALA A 310 7.84 -21.05 -6.38
N ALA A 311 7.46 -20.50 -5.26
CA ALA A 311 6.19 -19.84 -5.06
C ALA A 311 6.36 -18.61 -4.16
N LEU A 312 5.52 -17.61 -4.33
CA LEU A 312 5.54 -16.35 -3.59
C LEU A 312 4.26 -16.21 -2.77
N ALA A 313 4.42 -16.05 -1.45
CA ALA A 313 3.35 -15.69 -0.55
C ALA A 313 3.10 -14.18 -0.68
N PHE A 314 2.02 -13.77 -1.34
CA PHE A 314 1.79 -12.36 -1.65
C PHE A 314 0.73 -11.68 -0.79
N LYS A 315 -0.11 -12.46 -0.09
CA LYS A 315 -1.14 -11.95 0.79
C LYS A 315 -1.45 -12.91 1.92
N ILE A 316 -1.67 -12.37 3.12
CA ILE A 316 -2.18 -13.13 4.26
C ILE A 316 -3.56 -12.59 4.63
N MET A 317 -4.47 -13.48 4.98
CA MET A 317 -5.82 -13.15 5.43
C MET A 317 -6.18 -14.04 6.62
N ASN A 318 -6.76 -13.47 7.66
CA ASN A 318 -7.30 -14.25 8.77
C ASN A 318 -8.77 -14.56 8.52
N ASP A 319 -9.07 -15.84 8.42
CA ASP A 319 -10.42 -16.34 8.25
C ASP A 319 -10.98 -16.86 9.59
N PRO A 320 -12.20 -16.48 9.97
CA PRO A 320 -12.78 -16.88 11.27
C PRO A 320 -12.90 -18.39 11.46
N PHE A 321 -13.03 -19.16 10.35
CA PHE A 321 -13.29 -20.61 10.38
C PHE A 321 -12.06 -21.45 10.10
N VAL A 322 -11.16 -20.96 9.25
CA VAL A 322 -9.98 -21.73 8.78
C VAL A 322 -8.70 -21.27 9.48
N GLY A 323 -8.70 -20.07 10.03
CA GLY A 323 -7.52 -19.41 10.59
C GLY A 323 -6.75 -18.64 9.50
N SER A 324 -5.42 -18.59 9.61
CA SER A 324 -4.60 -17.87 8.65
C SER A 324 -4.59 -18.57 7.29
N LEU A 325 -4.90 -17.82 6.25
CA LEU A 325 -4.82 -18.19 4.84
C LEU A 325 -3.69 -17.41 4.18
N THR A 326 -2.74 -18.10 3.58
CA THR A 326 -1.62 -17.51 2.83
C THR A 326 -1.89 -17.66 1.34
N PHE A 327 -2.21 -16.57 0.66
CA PHE A 327 -2.35 -16.56 -0.80
C PHE A 327 -0.99 -16.64 -1.45
N THR A 328 -0.86 -17.59 -2.37
CA THR A 328 0.43 -17.96 -2.93
C THR A 328 0.32 -18.12 -4.44
N ARG A 329 1.23 -17.50 -5.19
CA ARG A 329 1.43 -17.72 -6.62
C ARG A 329 2.53 -18.77 -6.80
N ILE A 330 2.24 -19.84 -7.53
CA ILE A 330 3.23 -20.86 -7.91
C ILE A 330 3.82 -20.45 -9.27
N TYR A 331 5.13 -20.24 -9.32
CA TYR A 331 5.85 -19.90 -10.55
C TYR A 331 6.43 -21.13 -11.24
N SER A 332 6.90 -22.10 -10.48
CA SER A 332 7.48 -23.35 -10.98
C SER A 332 7.19 -24.52 -10.03
N GLY A 333 7.21 -25.71 -10.56
CA GLY A 333 7.03 -26.95 -9.79
C GLY A 333 5.58 -27.25 -9.44
N THR A 334 5.43 -28.26 -8.57
CA THR A 334 4.15 -28.74 -8.08
C THR A 334 4.13 -28.78 -6.56
N MET A 335 3.05 -28.33 -5.94
CA MET A 335 2.82 -28.38 -4.51
C MET A 335 1.72 -29.37 -4.19
N THR A 336 1.92 -30.21 -3.15
CA THR A 336 0.98 -31.24 -2.74
C THR A 336 0.48 -31.00 -1.32
N ALA A 337 -0.81 -31.16 -1.08
CA ALA A 337 -1.39 -31.05 0.25
C ALA A 337 -0.77 -32.06 1.23
N GLY A 338 -0.45 -31.61 2.44
CA GLY A 338 0.21 -32.42 3.47
C GLY A 338 1.73 -32.54 3.34
N SER A 339 2.34 -32.04 2.24
CA SER A 339 3.79 -32.02 2.06
C SER A 339 4.45 -30.93 2.92
N TYR A 340 5.77 -30.92 2.92
CA TYR A 340 6.57 -29.86 3.54
C TYR A 340 7.12 -28.93 2.47
N ILE A 341 7.12 -27.66 2.76
CA ILE A 341 7.74 -26.60 1.98
C ILE A 341 8.79 -25.87 2.82
N TYR A 342 9.75 -25.27 2.15
CA TYR A 342 10.80 -24.48 2.77
C TYR A 342 10.59 -22.99 2.51
N ASN A 343 10.50 -22.22 3.59
CA ASN A 343 10.52 -20.75 3.56
C ASN A 343 11.99 -20.29 3.56
N SER A 344 12.49 -19.93 2.40
CA SER A 344 13.89 -19.57 2.20
C SER A 344 14.28 -18.22 2.78
N VAL A 345 13.31 -17.34 3.02
CA VAL A 345 13.55 -16.01 3.64
C VAL A 345 13.79 -16.15 5.15
N LYS A 346 13.06 -17.09 5.79
CA LYS A 346 13.11 -17.29 7.25
C LYS A 346 13.91 -18.51 7.69
N ASP A 347 14.47 -19.25 6.74
CA ASP A 347 15.16 -20.52 6.99
C ASP A 347 14.32 -21.49 7.84
N LYS A 348 13.05 -21.68 7.43
CA LYS A 348 12.10 -22.54 8.16
C LYS A 348 11.37 -23.50 7.23
N LYS A 349 11.14 -24.70 7.75
CA LYS A 349 10.35 -25.72 7.09
C LYS A 349 8.94 -25.74 7.68
N GLU A 350 7.94 -25.55 6.82
CA GLU A 350 6.54 -25.54 7.22
C GLU A 350 5.75 -26.66 6.52
N ARG A 351 4.68 -27.11 7.15
CA ARG A 351 3.80 -28.12 6.56
C ARG A 351 2.63 -27.45 5.85
N VAL A 352 2.42 -27.78 4.59
CA VAL A 352 1.22 -27.41 3.84
C VAL A 352 0.04 -28.18 4.44
N GLY A 353 -0.88 -27.48 5.10
CA GLY A 353 -2.10 -28.06 5.62
C GLY A 353 -3.08 -28.37 4.49
N ARG A 354 -4.08 -27.53 4.32
CA ARG A 354 -5.03 -27.57 3.21
C ARG A 354 -4.63 -26.55 2.15
N MET A 355 -4.84 -26.92 0.89
CA MET A 355 -4.72 -26.02 -0.25
C MET A 355 -6.11 -25.72 -0.79
N LEU A 356 -6.43 -24.48 -1.00
CA LEU A 356 -7.75 -24.02 -1.37
C LEU A 356 -7.68 -23.19 -2.67
N LEU A 357 -8.52 -23.55 -3.63
CA LEU A 357 -8.83 -22.66 -4.75
C LEU A 357 -9.96 -21.74 -4.30
N MET A 358 -9.73 -20.45 -4.46
CA MET A 358 -10.69 -19.44 -4.05
C MET A 358 -11.59 -19.03 -5.22
N HIS A 359 -12.89 -19.00 -4.97
CA HIS A 359 -13.91 -18.48 -5.87
C HIS A 359 -14.68 -17.40 -5.10
N ALA A 360 -14.04 -16.26 -4.88
CA ALA A 360 -14.52 -15.23 -3.96
C ALA A 360 -14.78 -15.83 -2.55
N ASN A 361 -16.04 -16.03 -2.15
CA ASN A 361 -16.43 -16.61 -0.85
C ASN A 361 -16.47 -18.14 -0.82
N LYS A 362 -16.43 -18.80 -1.97
CA LYS A 362 -16.46 -20.26 -2.05
C LYS A 362 -15.05 -20.82 -2.08
N ARG A 363 -14.84 -21.97 -1.47
CA ARG A 363 -13.55 -22.65 -1.35
C ARG A 363 -13.64 -24.04 -1.90
N GLU A 364 -12.72 -24.39 -2.77
CA GLU A 364 -12.55 -25.75 -3.28
C GLU A 364 -11.22 -26.30 -2.78
N GLU A 365 -11.22 -27.48 -2.18
CA GLU A 365 -10.01 -28.11 -1.65
C GLU A 365 -9.23 -28.81 -2.77
N LEU A 366 -7.95 -28.46 -2.88
CA LEU A 366 -7.03 -29.02 -3.87
C LEU A 366 -6.10 -30.03 -3.20
N LYS A 367 -5.83 -31.14 -3.91
CA LYS A 367 -4.79 -32.09 -3.52
C LYS A 367 -3.42 -31.74 -4.06
N GLU A 368 -3.38 -31.17 -5.25
CA GLU A 368 -2.18 -30.72 -5.96
C GLU A 368 -2.42 -29.36 -6.59
N ALA A 369 -1.40 -28.53 -6.63
CA ALA A 369 -1.38 -27.25 -7.31
C ALA A 369 -0.08 -27.11 -8.12
N HIS A 370 -0.15 -26.45 -9.25
CA HIS A 370 0.87 -26.48 -10.29
C HIS A 370 1.39 -25.08 -10.62
N ALA A 371 2.50 -25.01 -11.35
CA ALA A 371 3.02 -23.75 -11.90
C ALA A 371 1.89 -22.95 -12.59
N GLY A 372 1.81 -21.65 -12.34
CA GLY A 372 0.74 -20.78 -12.85
C GLY A 372 -0.49 -20.67 -11.96
N ASP A 373 -0.66 -21.52 -10.97
CA ASP A 373 -1.80 -21.44 -10.05
C ASP A 373 -1.63 -20.33 -9.02
N ILE A 374 -2.77 -19.72 -8.67
CA ILE A 374 -2.93 -18.84 -7.50
C ILE A 374 -3.85 -19.57 -6.53
N ILE A 375 -3.36 -19.87 -5.33
CA ILE A 375 -4.05 -20.68 -4.32
C ILE A 375 -3.92 -20.05 -2.93
N ALA A 376 -4.77 -20.47 -2.01
CA ALA A 376 -4.64 -20.15 -0.59
C ALA A 376 -4.18 -21.38 0.19
N LEU A 377 -3.13 -21.22 0.99
CA LEU A 377 -2.57 -22.23 1.88
C LEU A 377 -3.06 -22.00 3.30
N ALA A 378 -3.63 -23.01 3.93
CA ALA A 378 -4.05 -22.95 5.32
C ALA A 378 -3.04 -23.63 6.23
N GLY A 379 -2.77 -23.02 7.38
CA GLY A 379 -1.99 -23.61 8.46
C GLY A 379 -0.50 -23.28 8.46
N LEU A 380 -0.02 -22.37 7.62
CA LEU A 380 1.31 -21.81 7.72
C LEU A 380 1.36 -20.86 8.92
N LYS A 381 2.42 -20.93 9.73
CA LYS A 381 2.53 -20.20 11.00
C LYS A 381 3.55 -19.08 10.96
N ASP A 382 4.65 -19.31 10.26
CA ASP A 382 5.80 -18.41 10.23
C ASP A 382 5.86 -17.57 8.95
N THR A 383 5.17 -18.01 7.89
CA THR A 383 5.17 -17.33 6.59
C THR A 383 4.45 -15.98 6.66
N THR A 384 5.09 -14.95 6.13
CA THR A 384 4.55 -13.58 6.00
C THR A 384 4.47 -13.14 4.54
N THR A 385 3.79 -12.04 4.29
CA THR A 385 3.69 -11.46 2.93
C THR A 385 5.07 -11.10 2.40
N GLY A 386 5.38 -11.55 1.17
CA GLY A 386 6.68 -11.38 0.52
C GLY A 386 7.62 -12.59 0.68
N ASP A 387 7.28 -13.56 1.53
CA ASP A 387 8.13 -14.74 1.72
C ASP A 387 8.10 -15.67 0.50
N THR A 388 9.25 -16.26 0.19
CA THR A 388 9.39 -17.27 -0.85
C THR A 388 9.25 -18.67 -0.26
N LEU A 389 8.40 -19.48 -0.88
CA LEU A 389 8.16 -20.88 -0.55
C LEU A 389 8.73 -21.75 -1.68
N CYS A 390 9.68 -22.62 -1.35
CA CYS A 390 10.40 -23.37 -2.37
C CYS A 390 10.74 -24.81 -1.93
N ASP A 391 11.40 -25.55 -2.82
CA ASP A 391 12.01 -26.83 -2.51
C ASP A 391 13.31 -26.61 -1.69
N GLN A 392 13.42 -27.28 -0.56
CA GLN A 392 14.59 -27.20 0.32
C GLN A 392 15.89 -27.68 -0.36
N SER A 393 15.80 -28.59 -1.34
CA SER A 393 16.96 -29.11 -2.06
C SER A 393 17.53 -28.11 -3.07
N ARG A 394 16.74 -27.12 -3.48
CA ARG A 394 17.11 -26.06 -4.43
C ARG A 394 16.53 -24.72 -3.97
N PRO A 395 17.04 -24.18 -2.86
CA PRO A 395 16.48 -22.98 -2.28
C PRO A 395 16.68 -21.77 -3.21
N ILE A 396 15.69 -20.91 -3.24
CA ILE A 396 15.71 -19.65 -3.97
C ILE A 396 14.93 -18.61 -3.15
N VAL A 397 15.43 -17.39 -3.13
CA VAL A 397 14.69 -16.22 -2.63
C VAL A 397 14.32 -15.38 -3.84
N LEU A 398 13.03 -15.28 -4.11
CA LEU A 398 12.52 -14.39 -5.13
C LEU A 398 12.69 -12.93 -4.67
N GLU A 399 12.65 -12.00 -5.60
CA GLU A 399 12.78 -10.59 -5.28
C GLU A 399 11.82 -10.17 -4.16
N ASN A 400 12.34 -9.51 -3.13
CA ASN A 400 11.56 -9.05 -2.00
C ASN A 400 10.62 -7.90 -2.40
N MET A 401 9.39 -7.95 -1.92
CA MET A 401 8.48 -6.81 -2.01
C MET A 401 8.95 -5.70 -1.08
N VAL A 402 9.15 -4.50 -1.62
CA VAL A 402 9.46 -3.31 -0.83
C VAL A 402 8.15 -2.57 -0.57
N PHE A 403 7.81 -2.43 0.70
CA PHE A 403 6.61 -1.70 1.11
C PHE A 403 6.98 -0.27 1.51
N PRO A 404 6.17 0.73 1.13
CA PRO A 404 6.38 2.10 1.56
C PRO A 404 6.18 2.24 3.08
N ASP A 405 6.86 3.20 3.67
CA ASP A 405 6.64 3.52 5.07
C ASP A 405 5.29 4.22 5.27
N PRO A 406 4.60 3.92 6.39
CA PRO A 406 3.33 4.57 6.71
C PRO A 406 3.49 6.08 6.87
N VAL A 407 2.47 6.82 6.41
CA VAL A 407 2.50 8.29 6.36
C VAL A 407 1.67 8.98 7.44
N ILE A 408 0.75 8.25 8.09
CA ILE A 408 -0.04 8.77 9.21
C ILE A 408 0.02 7.86 10.41
N GLU A 409 -0.22 8.44 11.58
CA GLU A 409 -0.24 7.72 12.85
C GLU A 409 -1.38 8.18 13.76
N LEU A 410 -1.94 7.24 14.51
CA LEU A 410 -2.97 7.46 15.52
C LEU A 410 -2.61 6.73 16.82
N ALA A 411 -2.98 7.32 17.95
CA ALA A 411 -2.93 6.64 19.24
C ALA A 411 -4.21 5.84 19.45
N VAL A 412 -4.07 4.60 19.92
CA VAL A 412 -5.18 3.71 20.22
C VAL A 412 -5.09 3.26 21.68
N GLU A 413 -6.14 3.53 22.45
CA GLU A 413 -6.21 3.18 23.87
C GLU A 413 -7.43 2.28 24.13
N PRO A 414 -7.25 1.10 24.75
CA PRO A 414 -8.38 0.23 25.06
C PRO A 414 -9.24 0.86 26.16
N LYS A 415 -10.56 0.77 26.03
CA LYS A 415 -11.48 1.34 27.01
C LYS A 415 -11.48 0.59 28.34
N THR A 416 -11.13 -0.70 28.33
CA THR A 416 -11.12 -1.54 29.53
C THR A 416 -9.81 -2.31 29.67
N LYS A 417 -9.46 -2.70 30.90
CA LYS A 417 -8.25 -3.52 31.15
C LYS A 417 -8.28 -4.88 30.47
N VAL A 418 -9.48 -5.46 30.28
CA VAL A 418 -9.64 -6.75 29.58
C VAL A 418 -9.35 -6.62 28.09
N ASP A 419 -9.57 -5.45 27.53
CA ASP A 419 -9.33 -5.20 26.11
C ASP A 419 -7.85 -4.98 25.78
N VAL A 420 -6.98 -4.74 26.75
CA VAL A 420 -5.53 -4.53 26.53
C VAL A 420 -4.90 -5.74 25.83
N GLU A 421 -5.07 -6.94 26.39
CA GLU A 421 -4.50 -8.16 25.81
C GLU A 421 -5.14 -8.51 24.47
N LYS A 422 -6.48 -8.37 24.37
CA LYS A 422 -7.22 -8.60 23.14
C LYS A 422 -6.77 -7.65 22.04
N MET A 423 -6.59 -6.37 22.36
CA MET A 423 -6.12 -5.35 21.41
C MET A 423 -4.72 -5.69 20.92
N GLY A 424 -3.79 -6.07 21.79
CA GLY A 424 -2.44 -6.47 21.38
C GLY A 424 -2.44 -7.66 20.42
N MET A 425 -3.24 -8.68 20.69
CA MET A 425 -3.38 -9.86 19.81
C MET A 425 -4.04 -9.47 18.47
N ALA A 426 -5.08 -8.64 18.50
CA ALA A 426 -5.78 -8.19 17.31
C ALA A 426 -4.88 -7.35 16.41
N LEU A 427 -4.20 -6.35 16.97
CA LEU A 427 -3.25 -5.51 16.24
C LEU A 427 -2.10 -6.32 15.63
N SER A 428 -1.57 -7.31 16.36
CA SER A 428 -0.54 -8.20 15.81
C SER A 428 -1.03 -9.02 14.63
N ARG A 429 -2.28 -9.51 14.65
CA ARG A 429 -2.87 -10.22 13.52
C ARG A 429 -3.08 -9.31 12.31
N LEU A 430 -3.59 -8.10 12.53
CA LEU A 430 -3.79 -7.12 11.47
C LEU A 430 -2.45 -6.70 10.84
N ALA A 431 -1.40 -6.54 11.64
CA ALA A 431 -0.05 -6.25 11.13
C ALA A 431 0.58 -7.42 10.34
N MET A 432 0.17 -8.67 10.59
CA MET A 432 0.59 -9.81 9.75
C MET A 432 -0.14 -9.83 8.40
N GLU A 433 -1.37 -9.34 8.34
CA GLU A 433 -2.13 -9.25 7.08
C GLU A 433 -1.60 -8.14 6.19
N ASP A 434 -1.31 -6.98 6.78
CA ASP A 434 -0.92 -5.78 6.07
C ASP A 434 0.47 -5.29 6.50
N PRO A 435 1.50 -5.46 5.67
CA PRO A 435 2.87 -5.02 5.97
C PRO A 435 3.04 -3.50 5.99
N SER A 436 2.09 -2.72 5.46
CA SER A 436 2.09 -1.25 5.56
C SER A 436 1.48 -0.75 6.87
N PHE A 437 0.78 -1.62 7.60
CA PHE A 437 0.25 -1.33 8.92
C PHE A 437 1.30 -1.67 9.98
N LYS A 438 1.75 -0.66 10.73
CA LYS A 438 2.74 -0.83 11.80
C LYS A 438 2.14 -0.49 13.16
N VAL A 439 2.58 -1.22 14.17
CA VAL A 439 2.17 -1.01 15.57
C VAL A 439 3.42 -0.80 16.41
N SER A 440 3.44 0.23 17.21
CA SER A 440 4.53 0.54 18.14
C SER A 440 3.97 1.06 19.47
N SER A 441 4.78 0.96 20.54
CA SER A 441 4.48 1.66 21.78
C SER A 441 5.41 2.86 21.89
N ASP A 442 4.85 4.01 22.13
CA ASP A 442 5.65 5.21 22.39
C ASP A 442 6.27 5.11 23.79
N PRO A 443 7.61 5.15 23.89
CA PRO A 443 8.29 5.00 25.18
C PRO A 443 8.06 6.19 26.13
N ASP A 444 7.73 7.35 25.61
CA ASP A 444 7.55 8.56 26.42
C ASP A 444 6.13 8.67 26.98
N SER A 445 5.11 8.42 26.19
CA SER A 445 3.71 8.49 26.62
C SER A 445 3.14 7.14 27.07
N GLY A 446 3.78 6.03 26.68
CA GLY A 446 3.27 4.67 26.88
C GLY A 446 2.07 4.31 25.99
N GLN A 447 1.69 5.19 25.07
CA GLN A 447 0.57 4.96 24.16
C GLN A 447 0.89 3.89 23.12
N THR A 448 -0.11 3.12 22.71
CA THR A 448 -0.02 2.26 21.55
C THR A 448 -0.30 3.11 20.31
N ILE A 449 0.68 3.21 19.42
CA ILE A 449 0.61 3.97 18.18
C ILE A 449 0.41 3.00 17.02
N ILE A 450 -0.61 3.24 16.22
CA ILE A 450 -0.85 2.57 14.95
C ILE A 450 -0.49 3.50 13.82
N LYS A 451 0.15 2.97 12.79
CA LYS A 451 0.63 3.72 11.62
C LYS A 451 0.10 3.09 10.35
N GLY A 452 -0.31 3.90 9.39
CA GLY A 452 -0.90 3.45 8.13
C GLY A 452 -0.67 4.41 6.97
N MET A 453 -1.17 4.02 5.80
CA MET A 453 -0.96 4.75 4.54
C MET A 453 -1.89 5.95 4.36
N GLY A 454 -3.02 5.97 5.07
CA GLY A 454 -3.99 7.05 4.99
C GLY A 454 -5.06 6.94 6.08
N GLU A 455 -5.93 7.95 6.17
CA GLU A 455 -6.97 8.02 7.20
C GLU A 455 -7.97 6.89 7.06
N LEU A 456 -8.46 6.65 5.83
CA LEU A 456 -9.39 5.58 5.55
C LEU A 456 -8.78 4.22 5.89
N HIS A 457 -7.48 4.00 5.63
CA HIS A 457 -6.79 2.78 6.01
C HIS A 457 -6.87 2.54 7.53
N LEU A 458 -6.49 3.53 8.34
CA LEU A 458 -6.52 3.39 9.82
C LEU A 458 -7.94 3.32 10.37
N GLU A 459 -8.90 4.03 9.76
CA GLU A 459 -10.31 3.96 10.13
C GLU A 459 -10.86 2.53 9.95
N ILE A 460 -10.53 1.88 8.83
CA ILE A 460 -10.93 0.49 8.57
C ILE A 460 -10.27 -0.46 9.57
N ILE A 461 -9.00 -0.28 9.90
CA ILE A 461 -8.31 -1.09 10.92
C ILE A 461 -9.01 -0.96 12.28
N VAL A 462 -9.38 0.25 12.68
CA VAL A 462 -10.10 0.50 13.95
C VAL A 462 -11.49 -0.13 13.93
N ASP A 463 -12.20 -0.02 12.82
CA ASP A 463 -13.52 -0.64 12.67
C ASP A 463 -13.42 -2.18 12.70
N ARG A 464 -12.39 -2.77 12.08
CA ARG A 464 -12.09 -4.21 12.17
C ARG A 464 -11.78 -4.65 13.59
N LEU A 465 -11.02 -3.86 14.38
CA LEU A 465 -10.81 -4.13 15.81
C LEU A 465 -12.15 -4.28 16.55
N LYS A 466 -13.10 -3.40 16.27
CA LYS A 466 -14.41 -3.41 16.90
C LYS A 466 -15.30 -4.56 16.40
N ARG A 467 -15.41 -4.75 15.08
CA ARG A 467 -16.33 -5.74 14.47
C ARG A 467 -15.83 -7.17 14.58
N GLU A 468 -14.57 -7.41 14.18
CA GLU A 468 -14.01 -8.77 14.12
C GLU A 468 -13.51 -9.25 15.49
N PHE A 469 -12.77 -8.39 16.21
CA PHE A 469 -12.10 -8.77 17.44
C PHE A 469 -12.88 -8.37 18.70
N LYS A 470 -14.00 -7.65 18.56
CA LYS A 470 -14.84 -7.17 19.69
C LYS A 470 -14.02 -6.37 20.72
N VAL A 471 -13.13 -5.51 20.24
CA VAL A 471 -12.30 -4.60 21.03
C VAL A 471 -12.79 -3.18 20.86
N ASP A 472 -13.20 -2.54 21.95
CA ASP A 472 -13.53 -1.11 21.96
C ASP A 472 -12.29 -0.32 22.39
N ALA A 473 -11.91 0.66 21.55
CA ALA A 473 -10.78 1.53 21.78
C ALA A 473 -11.15 3.01 21.56
N ASN A 474 -10.47 3.88 22.31
CA ASN A 474 -10.44 5.31 22.00
C ASN A 474 -9.33 5.55 21.00
N VAL A 475 -9.61 6.37 19.98
CA VAL A 475 -8.67 6.71 18.93
C VAL A 475 -8.49 8.22 18.92
N GLY A 476 -7.26 8.68 18.78
CA GLY A 476 -6.94 10.11 18.75
C GLY A 476 -5.54 10.37 18.20
N GLU A 477 -5.18 11.63 18.15
CA GLU A 477 -3.83 12.02 17.78
C GLU A 477 -2.83 11.56 18.86
N PRO A 478 -1.61 11.11 18.46
CA PRO A 478 -0.55 10.79 19.41
C PRO A 478 -0.17 12.00 20.26
N GLN A 479 0.22 11.73 21.50
CA GLN A 479 0.79 12.79 22.33
C GLN A 479 2.16 13.20 21.77
N VAL A 480 2.35 14.51 21.62
CA VAL A 480 3.63 15.05 21.19
C VAL A 480 4.64 14.99 22.32
N ALA A 481 5.78 14.34 22.09
CA ALA A 481 6.85 14.19 23.08
C ALA A 481 7.66 15.50 23.21
N TYR A 482 7.10 16.46 23.92
CA TYR A 482 7.83 17.69 24.25
C TYR A 482 8.98 17.39 25.23
N ARG A 483 10.04 18.20 25.15
CA ARG A 483 11.17 18.21 26.08
C ARG A 483 11.40 19.62 26.58
N GLU A 484 12.10 19.73 27.72
CA GLU A 484 12.57 21.00 28.22
C GLU A 484 14.10 21.09 28.07
N THR A 485 14.65 22.27 27.90
CA THR A 485 16.09 22.51 27.88
C THR A 485 16.41 23.88 28.44
N ILE A 486 17.70 24.20 28.63
CA ILE A 486 18.19 25.50 29.04
C ILE A 486 18.96 26.17 27.89
N THR A 487 19.00 27.49 27.88
CA THR A 487 19.70 28.23 26.83
C THR A 487 20.86 29.08 27.37
N LYS A 488 21.01 29.17 28.69
CA LYS A 488 22.09 29.93 29.34
C LYS A 488 22.72 29.09 30.45
N PRO A 489 24.03 29.17 30.65
CA PRO A 489 24.67 28.56 31.80
C PRO A 489 24.24 29.26 33.08
N CYS A 490 24.17 28.55 34.17
CA CYS A 490 23.97 29.10 35.51
C CYS A 490 24.75 28.32 36.56
N ASP A 491 24.99 28.95 37.67
CA ASP A 491 25.72 28.38 38.80
C ASP A 491 24.86 28.53 40.06
N ILE A 492 24.61 27.41 40.70
CA ILE A 492 23.69 27.30 41.86
C ILE A 492 24.40 26.75 43.07
N GLU A 493 24.32 27.52 44.15
CA GLU A 493 24.65 27.07 45.49
C GLU A 493 23.36 26.82 46.25
N TYR A 494 23.10 25.57 46.63
CA TYR A 494 21.92 25.19 47.41
C TYR A 494 22.29 24.47 48.67
N THR A 495 21.66 24.89 49.82
CA THR A 495 21.85 24.25 51.12
C THR A 495 20.52 23.65 51.61
N HIS A 496 20.47 22.34 51.71
CA HIS A 496 19.41 21.64 52.40
C HIS A 496 19.73 21.58 53.89
N LYS A 497 18.92 22.24 54.71
CA LYS A 497 19.03 22.16 56.16
C LYS A 497 17.65 22.00 56.79
N LYS A 498 17.47 20.92 57.58
CA LYS A 498 16.23 20.67 58.31
C LYS A 498 16.58 20.18 59.69
N GLN A 499 15.99 20.79 60.73
CA GLN A 499 16.16 20.43 62.11
C GLN A 499 14.76 20.25 62.71
N SER A 500 14.40 19.04 63.11
CA SER A 500 13.10 18.74 63.70
C SER A 500 13.31 17.64 64.75
N GLY A 501 13.62 18.02 66.02
CA GLY A 501 13.50 17.18 67.19
C GLY A 501 14.16 15.77 67.15
N GLY A 502 15.33 15.62 66.52
CA GLY A 502 16.06 14.37 66.32
C GLY A 502 17.31 14.58 65.48
N ALA A 503 17.81 13.56 64.79
CA ALA A 503 18.92 13.70 63.85
C ALA A 503 18.58 14.77 62.77
N GLY A 504 19.41 15.77 62.60
CA GLY A 504 19.26 16.84 61.61
C GLY A 504 19.47 16.31 60.19
N GLN A 505 19.16 17.15 59.20
CA GLN A 505 19.50 16.92 57.79
C GLN A 505 20.33 18.09 57.27
N PHE A 506 21.47 17.79 56.69
CA PHE A 506 22.33 18.82 56.09
C PHE A 506 22.98 18.28 54.81
N ALA A 507 22.91 19.10 53.75
CA ALA A 507 23.69 18.90 52.52
C ALA A 507 23.81 20.23 51.80
N LYS A 508 25.01 20.60 51.38
CA LYS A 508 25.26 21.76 50.51
C LYS A 508 25.91 21.30 49.22
N VAL A 509 25.37 21.75 48.11
CA VAL A 509 25.89 21.43 46.79
C VAL A 509 26.09 22.73 46.00
N LYS A 510 27.16 22.78 45.21
CA LYS A 510 27.41 23.83 44.21
C LYS A 510 27.51 23.14 42.86
N ILE A 511 26.56 23.48 41.98
CA ILE A 511 26.40 22.82 40.70
C ILE A 511 26.32 23.88 39.59
N LYS A 512 27.15 23.70 38.59
CA LYS A 512 27.09 24.45 37.35
C LYS A 512 26.22 23.71 36.35
N PHE A 513 25.27 24.39 35.73
CA PHE A 513 24.39 23.90 34.67
C PHE A 513 24.74 24.56 33.36
N GLU A 514 25.00 23.79 32.30
CA GLU A 514 25.39 24.27 30.98
C GLU A 514 24.56 23.59 29.89
N PRO A 515 24.06 24.34 28.88
CA PRO A 515 23.38 23.74 27.75
C PRO A 515 24.38 23.00 26.86
N ILE A 516 23.94 21.86 26.29
CA ILE A 516 24.70 21.11 25.28
C ILE A 516 23.92 21.19 23.98
N GLU A 517 24.46 21.89 22.98
CA GLU A 517 23.85 22.03 21.67
C GLU A 517 23.92 20.71 20.89
N GLY A 518 22.82 20.33 20.24
CA GLY A 518 22.75 19.15 19.37
C GLY A 518 22.79 17.81 20.09
N TYR A 519 22.72 17.75 21.41
CA TYR A 519 22.73 16.54 22.21
C TYR A 519 21.44 16.37 23.02
N ASN A 520 20.76 15.25 22.79
CA ASN A 520 19.52 14.88 23.50
C ASN A 520 19.81 13.99 24.71
N GLY A 521 20.63 14.47 25.64
CA GLY A 521 21.05 13.65 26.77
C GLY A 521 21.34 14.46 28.02
N PHE A 522 21.94 13.77 28.98
CA PHE A 522 22.36 14.30 30.28
C PHE A 522 23.80 13.93 30.52
N GLU A 523 24.64 14.90 30.86
CA GLU A 523 26.00 14.68 31.31
C GLU A 523 26.15 15.12 32.76
N PHE A 524 26.76 14.24 33.56
CA PHE A 524 27.12 14.57 34.93
C PHE A 524 28.64 14.48 35.11
N GLU A 525 29.21 15.54 35.62
CA GLU A 525 30.64 15.61 35.93
C GLU A 525 30.86 15.98 37.40
N ASN A 526 31.79 15.28 38.05
CA ASN A 526 32.20 15.59 39.40
C ASN A 526 33.64 16.07 39.41
N THR A 527 33.82 17.37 39.76
CA THR A 527 35.13 18.04 39.84
C THR A 527 35.47 18.49 41.27
N VAL A 528 34.78 17.98 42.29
CA VAL A 528 35.00 18.36 43.70
C VAL A 528 36.43 18.02 44.15
N VAL A 529 37.13 19.02 44.69
CA VAL A 529 38.47 18.86 45.24
C VAL A 529 38.44 19.06 46.76
N GLY A 530 39.34 18.38 47.47
CA GLY A 530 39.53 18.59 48.94
C GLY A 530 38.54 17.84 49.83
N GLY A 531 37.69 16.94 49.28
CA GLY A 531 36.79 16.12 50.11
C GLY A 531 35.57 16.84 50.67
N ASN A 532 35.26 18.06 50.21
CA ASN A 532 34.12 18.85 50.65
C ASN A 532 32.76 18.17 50.43
N VAL A 533 32.69 17.27 49.43
CA VAL A 533 31.61 16.31 49.26
C VAL A 533 32.24 14.91 49.23
N PRO A 534 32.01 14.07 50.23
CA PRO A 534 32.51 12.67 50.25
C PRO A 534 32.05 11.90 49.02
N LYS A 535 32.93 11.03 48.48
CA LYS A 535 32.65 10.22 47.28
C LYS A 535 31.37 9.38 47.40
N GLU A 536 31.03 8.94 48.60
CA GLU A 536 29.83 8.16 48.93
C GLU A 536 28.51 8.93 48.73
N TYR A 537 28.54 10.27 48.75
CA TYR A 537 27.34 11.13 48.55
C TYR A 537 27.14 11.58 47.11
N VAL A 538 28.17 11.50 46.25
CA VAL A 538 28.10 11.88 44.85
C VAL A 538 27.04 11.10 44.06
N PRO A 539 26.84 9.77 44.24
CA PRO A 539 25.75 9.05 43.58
C PRO A 539 24.36 9.58 43.97
N GLY A 540 24.22 10.12 45.22
CA GLY A 540 22.99 10.78 45.63
C GLY A 540 22.71 12.06 44.89
N VAL A 541 23.76 12.86 44.62
CA VAL A 541 23.64 14.08 43.80
C VAL A 541 23.19 13.73 42.37
N GLU A 542 23.87 12.78 41.71
CA GLU A 542 23.53 12.35 40.37
C GLU A 542 22.09 11.81 40.27
N LYS A 543 21.70 10.94 41.22
CA LYS A 543 20.34 10.40 41.28
C LYS A 543 19.31 11.52 41.48
N GLY A 544 19.61 12.51 42.33
CA GLY A 544 18.75 13.65 42.58
C GLY A 544 18.54 14.51 41.32
N LEU A 545 19.61 14.74 40.56
CA LEU A 545 19.55 15.47 39.30
C LEU A 545 18.70 14.71 38.26
N ARG A 546 18.95 13.42 38.02
CA ARG A 546 18.19 12.58 37.10
C ARG A 546 16.69 12.55 37.42
N THR A 547 16.34 12.33 38.69
CA THR A 547 14.94 12.36 39.13
C THR A 547 14.27 13.72 38.92
N ALA A 548 15.02 14.83 39.05
CA ALA A 548 14.47 16.15 38.85
C ALA A 548 14.29 16.48 37.36
N MET A 549 15.16 15.93 36.51
CA MET A 549 15.05 16.07 35.05
C MET A 549 13.78 15.43 34.50
N ASP A 550 13.40 14.27 34.99
CA ASP A 550 12.19 13.57 34.51
C ASP A 550 10.90 14.36 34.79
N ALA A 551 10.92 15.25 35.77
CA ALA A 551 9.76 16.04 36.21
C ALA A 551 9.63 17.41 35.53
N GLY A 552 10.66 17.85 34.80
CA GLY A 552 10.68 19.19 34.18
C GLY A 552 10.56 20.36 35.15
N VAL A 553 10.51 21.57 34.63
CA VAL A 553 10.38 22.81 35.44
C VAL A 553 9.45 23.89 34.86
N ILE A 554 9.11 23.80 33.55
CA ILE A 554 8.19 24.71 32.85
C ILE A 554 6.80 24.12 32.78
N ALA A 555 6.70 22.95 32.11
CA ALA A 555 5.44 22.31 31.76
C ALA A 555 5.37 20.84 32.22
N GLY A 556 6.42 20.35 32.89
CA GLY A 556 6.48 18.99 33.40
C GLY A 556 7.05 17.97 32.41
N TYR A 557 7.66 18.43 31.32
CA TYR A 557 8.29 17.54 30.34
C TYR A 557 9.75 17.24 30.74
N PRO A 558 10.26 16.05 30.41
CA PRO A 558 11.63 15.69 30.70
C PRO A 558 12.64 16.71 30.15
N VAL A 559 13.65 17.06 30.96
CA VAL A 559 14.72 17.97 30.55
C VAL A 559 15.79 17.21 29.78
N SER A 560 16.33 17.80 28.71
CA SER A 560 17.34 17.21 27.85
C SER A 560 18.38 18.25 27.41
N GLY A 561 19.59 17.81 27.02
CA GLY A 561 20.64 18.69 26.54
C GLY A 561 21.29 19.54 27.63
N VAL A 562 21.49 18.96 28.84
CA VAL A 562 22.07 19.68 29.99
C VAL A 562 23.27 18.95 30.57
N LYS A 563 24.37 19.66 30.75
CA LYS A 563 25.54 19.24 31.51
C LYS A 563 25.47 19.82 32.91
N CYS A 564 25.64 18.95 33.91
CA CYS A 564 25.66 19.29 35.32
C CYS A 564 27.04 18.98 35.91
N THR A 565 27.77 20.00 36.36
CA THR A 565 29.09 19.86 36.98
C THR A 565 28.99 20.15 38.44
N LEU A 566 29.14 19.12 39.29
CA LEU A 566 29.31 19.28 40.73
C LEU A 566 30.77 19.67 41.02
N TYR A 567 31.03 20.88 41.48
CA TYR A 567 32.38 21.38 41.68
C TYR A 567 32.75 21.68 43.14
N ASP A 568 31.76 21.86 44.03
CA ASP A 568 32.00 22.14 45.47
C ASP A 568 30.76 21.78 46.29
N GLY A 569 30.89 21.79 47.60
CA GLY A 569 29.78 21.54 48.54
C GLY A 569 30.22 21.54 50.00
N ALA A 570 29.36 21.09 50.88
CA ALA A 570 29.68 20.87 52.28
C ALA A 570 28.80 19.79 52.86
N TYR A 571 29.34 19.05 53.81
CA TYR A 571 28.61 18.05 54.59
C TYR A 571 28.78 18.29 56.09
N HIS A 572 27.97 17.63 56.90
CA HIS A 572 28.05 17.59 58.36
C HIS A 572 28.20 16.11 58.81
N GLU A 573 29.18 15.87 59.68
CA GLU A 573 29.56 14.50 60.06
C GLU A 573 28.40 13.63 60.57
N VAL A 574 27.42 14.25 61.25
CA VAL A 574 26.29 13.54 61.88
C VAL A 574 24.99 13.67 61.08
N ASP A 575 24.75 14.83 60.42
CA ASP A 575 23.45 15.16 59.82
C ASP A 575 23.42 14.97 58.28
N SER A 576 24.52 14.49 57.67
CA SER A 576 24.62 14.26 56.23
C SER A 576 24.48 12.77 55.89
N ASN A 577 23.74 12.51 54.83
CA ASN A 577 23.61 11.19 54.20
C ASN A 577 23.29 11.33 52.70
N VAL A 578 23.33 10.22 51.99
CA VAL A 578 23.04 10.18 50.53
C VAL A 578 21.69 10.83 50.17
N MET A 579 20.67 10.61 51.01
CA MET A 579 19.32 11.16 50.77
C MET A 579 19.29 12.70 50.93
N CYS A 580 20.08 13.27 51.85
CA CYS A 580 20.17 14.73 51.99
C CYS A 580 20.77 15.38 50.75
N PHE A 581 21.79 14.75 50.15
CA PHE A 581 22.41 15.21 48.91
C PHE A 581 21.48 15.01 47.69
N GLU A 582 20.69 13.94 47.65
CA GLU A 582 19.64 13.74 46.64
C GLU A 582 18.60 14.87 46.71
N ILE A 583 18.11 15.24 47.89
CA ILE A 583 17.15 16.32 48.07
C ILE A 583 17.76 17.67 47.70
N ALA A 584 19.01 17.93 48.13
CA ALA A 584 19.70 19.18 47.80
C ALA A 584 19.92 19.33 46.29
N ALA A 585 20.31 18.25 45.60
CA ALA A 585 20.51 18.25 44.16
C ALA A 585 19.21 18.47 43.39
N ARG A 586 18.10 17.88 43.79
CA ARG A 586 16.76 18.14 43.17
C ARG A 586 16.37 19.59 43.32
N ALA A 587 16.59 20.20 44.50
CA ALA A 587 16.25 21.60 44.71
C ALA A 587 17.16 22.53 43.92
N ALA A 588 18.48 22.27 43.91
CA ALA A 588 19.45 23.00 43.10
C ALA A 588 19.10 22.93 41.59
N PHE A 589 18.71 21.76 41.08
CA PHE A 589 18.28 21.61 39.71
C PHE A 589 17.07 22.48 39.36
N ARG A 590 16.01 22.43 40.16
CA ARG A 590 14.80 23.24 39.92
C ARG A 590 15.08 24.73 39.95
N GLU A 591 15.94 25.17 40.82
CA GLU A 591 16.34 26.56 40.90
C GLU A 591 17.23 26.95 39.71
N GLY A 592 18.21 26.13 39.34
CA GLY A 592 19.11 26.33 38.22
C GLY A 592 18.37 26.39 36.88
N MET A 593 17.47 25.42 36.65
CA MET A 593 16.69 25.42 35.43
C MET A 593 15.87 26.70 35.24
N ARG A 594 15.26 27.25 36.32
CA ARG A 594 14.49 28.48 36.23
C ARG A 594 15.37 29.71 35.91
N GLN A 595 16.61 29.72 36.41
CA GLN A 595 17.55 30.83 36.15
C GLN A 595 18.23 30.74 34.79
N ALA A 596 18.37 29.55 34.25
CA ALA A 596 19.08 29.26 33.00
C ALA A 596 18.27 29.53 31.72
N ASN A 597 17.19 30.31 31.80
CA ASN A 597 16.30 30.64 30.69
C ASN A 597 15.79 29.35 29.98
N PRO A 598 14.92 28.58 30.65
CA PRO A 598 14.44 27.34 30.12
C PRO A 598 13.53 27.53 28.90
N LYS A 599 13.57 26.57 27.96
CA LYS A 599 12.75 26.55 26.76
C LYS A 599 12.11 25.17 26.57
N LEU A 600 10.95 25.16 25.90
CA LEU A 600 10.30 23.97 25.44
C LEU A 600 10.87 23.57 24.07
N LEU A 601 11.20 22.32 23.89
CA LEU A 601 11.58 21.69 22.64
C LEU A 601 10.40 20.91 22.08
N GLU A 602 10.18 21.01 20.79
CA GLU A 602 9.19 20.22 20.05
C GLU A 602 9.89 19.33 19.02
N PRO A 603 9.36 18.11 18.75
CA PRO A 603 9.91 17.27 17.71
C PRO A 603 9.63 17.86 16.33
N ILE A 604 10.65 17.90 15.48
CA ILE A 604 10.58 18.38 14.10
C ILE A 604 10.65 17.20 13.16
N MET A 605 9.68 17.08 12.26
CA MET A 605 9.66 16.07 11.21
C MET A 605 10.39 16.56 9.97
N LYS A 606 11.16 15.68 9.34
CA LYS A 606 11.60 15.83 7.97
C LYS A 606 10.49 15.34 7.06
N VAL A 607 10.01 16.21 6.18
CA VAL A 607 8.88 15.96 5.27
C VAL A 607 9.38 16.06 3.84
N GLU A 608 9.13 15.04 3.03
CA GLU A 608 9.31 15.05 1.58
C GLU A 608 7.92 14.98 0.93
N VAL A 609 7.59 15.95 0.07
CA VAL A 609 6.33 15.97 -0.67
C VAL A 609 6.63 15.91 -2.16
N VAL A 610 6.07 14.91 -2.83
CA VAL A 610 6.18 14.74 -4.29
C VAL A 610 4.85 15.15 -4.92
N THR A 611 4.89 16.13 -5.81
CA THR A 611 3.68 16.73 -6.41
C THR A 611 3.91 17.13 -7.87
N PRO A 612 2.87 17.18 -8.73
CA PRO A 612 2.93 17.86 -10.01
C PRO A 612 3.33 19.33 -9.86
N GLU A 613 3.96 19.89 -10.89
CA GLU A 613 4.46 21.26 -10.86
C GLU A 613 3.37 22.32 -10.60
N GLU A 614 2.18 22.09 -11.09
CA GLU A 614 1.02 22.99 -10.94
C GLU A 614 0.60 23.20 -9.48
N TYR A 615 0.79 22.22 -8.58
CA TYR A 615 0.41 22.29 -7.16
C TYR A 615 1.57 22.71 -6.24
N MET A 616 2.76 22.91 -6.77
CA MET A 616 3.96 23.23 -5.98
C MET A 616 3.77 24.48 -5.11
N GLY A 617 3.12 25.52 -5.64
CA GLY A 617 2.88 26.77 -4.91
C GLY A 617 1.97 26.59 -3.70
N ASP A 618 0.90 25.84 -3.85
CA ASP A 618 -0.09 25.57 -2.79
C ASP A 618 0.52 24.72 -1.68
N ILE A 619 1.30 23.69 -2.05
CA ILE A 619 2.03 22.83 -1.10
C ILE A 619 3.04 23.66 -0.27
N ILE A 620 3.83 24.51 -0.90
CA ILE A 620 4.78 25.38 -0.18
C ILE A 620 4.04 26.35 0.74
N GLY A 621 2.92 26.91 0.28
CA GLY A 621 2.05 27.78 1.09
C GLY A 621 1.50 27.06 2.32
N ASP A 622 1.00 25.83 2.16
CA ASP A 622 0.48 25.05 3.28
C ASP A 622 1.58 24.64 4.26
N LEU A 623 2.73 24.14 3.79
CA LEU A 623 3.86 23.80 4.67
C LEU A 623 4.35 25.01 5.48
N ASN A 624 4.41 26.19 4.87
CA ASN A 624 4.77 27.42 5.58
C ASN A 624 3.70 27.82 6.63
N SER A 625 2.41 27.66 6.32
CA SER A 625 1.31 27.90 7.27
C SER A 625 1.41 27.01 8.50
N ARG A 626 1.96 25.82 8.36
CA ARG A 626 2.22 24.83 9.42
C ARG A 626 3.53 25.05 10.17
N ARG A 627 4.13 26.23 10.07
CA ARG A 627 5.42 26.57 10.67
C ARG A 627 6.58 25.74 10.08
N GLY A 628 6.39 25.19 8.89
CA GLY A 628 7.39 24.44 8.17
C GLY A 628 8.45 25.37 7.56
N MET A 629 9.66 24.83 7.44
CA MET A 629 10.77 25.48 6.75
C MET A 629 11.18 24.61 5.56
N VAL A 630 10.92 25.10 4.35
CA VAL A 630 11.35 24.42 3.12
C VAL A 630 12.86 24.50 3.01
N SER A 631 13.52 23.35 2.91
CA SER A 631 14.98 23.22 2.87
C SER A 631 15.54 22.90 1.49
N GLY A 632 14.72 22.32 0.60
CA GLY A 632 15.13 21.93 -0.74
C GLY A 632 13.96 21.76 -1.69
N MET A 633 14.27 21.87 -2.98
CA MET A 633 13.35 21.54 -4.07
C MET A 633 14.14 20.81 -5.14
N ASP A 634 13.63 19.67 -5.60
CA ASP A 634 14.26 18.86 -6.63
C ASP A 634 13.22 18.42 -7.67
N GLN A 635 13.67 17.82 -8.76
CA GLN A 635 12.81 17.30 -9.81
C GLN A 635 13.04 15.80 -9.97
N ARG A 636 11.96 15.04 -9.93
CA ARG A 636 11.97 13.58 -10.15
C ARG A 636 11.01 13.24 -11.29
N ALA A 637 11.56 13.01 -12.48
CA ALA A 637 10.78 12.87 -13.72
C ALA A 637 9.86 14.09 -13.96
N ASN A 638 8.53 13.90 -14.03
CA ASN A 638 7.54 14.95 -14.23
C ASN A 638 6.99 15.52 -12.91
N ALA A 639 7.56 15.15 -11.77
CA ALA A 639 7.11 15.61 -10.46
C ALA A 639 8.16 16.51 -9.78
N ARG A 640 7.70 17.43 -8.95
CA ARG A 640 8.53 18.26 -8.06
C ARG A 640 8.61 17.60 -6.70
N VAL A 641 9.78 17.59 -6.10
CA VAL A 641 10.04 17.10 -4.74
C VAL A 641 10.33 18.30 -3.85
N ILE A 642 9.60 18.44 -2.77
CA ILE A 642 9.72 19.53 -1.80
C ILE A 642 10.16 18.93 -0.48
N ASP A 643 11.36 19.31 0.00
CA ASP A 643 11.88 18.93 1.30
C ASP A 643 11.61 20.04 2.31
N ALA A 644 11.03 19.70 3.45
CA ALA A 644 10.74 20.65 4.52
C ALA A 644 10.97 20.04 5.91
N SER A 645 11.19 20.92 6.89
CA SER A 645 11.20 20.58 8.31
C SER A 645 9.99 21.22 8.97
N VAL A 646 9.11 20.42 9.56
CA VAL A 646 7.82 20.87 10.11
C VAL A 646 7.62 20.30 11.52
N PRO A 647 7.12 21.08 12.51
CA PRO A 647 6.78 20.55 13.82
C PRO A 647 5.75 19.42 13.73
N LEU A 648 5.98 18.31 14.45
CA LEU A 648 5.10 17.15 14.46
C LEU A 648 3.65 17.52 14.80
N ALA A 649 3.46 18.40 15.79
CA ALA A 649 2.13 18.87 16.19
C ALA A 649 1.32 19.53 15.06
N ASN A 650 1.99 20.07 14.04
CA ASN A 650 1.36 20.72 12.90
C ASN A 650 1.18 19.77 11.69
N MET A 651 1.67 18.52 11.79
CA MET A 651 1.58 17.54 10.70
C MET A 651 0.38 16.61 10.80
N PHE A 652 -0.31 16.57 11.95
CA PHE A 652 -1.53 15.77 12.07
C PHE A 652 -2.56 16.24 11.04
N GLY A 653 -3.16 15.29 10.31
CA GLY A 653 -4.10 15.56 9.23
C GLY A 653 -3.51 16.19 7.95
N TYR A 654 -2.18 16.35 7.86
CA TYR A 654 -1.54 16.97 6.69
C TYR A 654 -1.84 16.20 5.38
N VAL A 655 -1.80 14.88 5.40
CA VAL A 655 -2.01 14.05 4.21
C VAL A 655 -3.35 14.37 3.55
N ASN A 656 -4.43 14.47 4.33
CA ASN A 656 -5.75 14.83 3.81
C ASN A 656 -5.78 16.24 3.21
N THR A 657 -5.13 17.19 3.87
CA THR A 657 -5.04 18.58 3.36
C THR A 657 -4.24 18.60 2.06
N CYS A 658 -3.13 17.87 1.98
CA CYS A 658 -2.30 17.74 0.78
C CYS A 658 -3.09 17.13 -0.39
N LEU A 659 -3.84 16.06 -0.15
CA LEU A 659 -4.68 15.42 -1.17
C LEU A 659 -5.80 16.34 -1.67
N LEU A 660 -6.36 17.20 -0.83
CA LEU A 660 -7.34 18.20 -1.24
C LEU A 660 -6.78 19.22 -2.24
N TYR A 661 -5.49 19.53 -2.17
CA TYR A 661 -4.84 20.43 -3.13
C TYR A 661 -4.38 19.74 -4.41
N THR A 662 -4.13 18.43 -4.37
CA THR A 662 -3.48 17.69 -5.46
C THR A 662 -4.40 16.70 -6.19
N SER A 663 -5.65 16.56 -5.76
CA SER A 663 -6.66 15.72 -6.39
C SER A 663 -8.00 16.43 -6.45
N ASP A 664 -8.81 16.11 -7.46
CA ASP A 664 -10.22 16.53 -7.56
C ASP A 664 -11.13 15.88 -6.48
N ALA A 665 -10.56 15.46 -5.37
CA ALA A 665 -11.26 14.90 -4.21
C ALA A 665 -12.26 15.88 -3.54
N ALA A 666 -12.44 17.06 -4.11
CA ALA A 666 -13.51 17.99 -3.73
C ALA A 666 -14.91 17.41 -4.02
N ASP A 667 -15.05 16.51 -4.98
CA ASP A 667 -16.36 15.91 -5.33
C ASP A 667 -16.74 14.71 -4.43
N ASP A 668 -15.80 14.05 -3.77
CA ASP A 668 -16.09 12.94 -2.85
C ASP A 668 -16.75 13.36 -1.51
N ARG A 669 -16.82 14.67 -1.21
CA ARG A 669 -17.48 15.18 0.00
C ARG A 669 -18.97 15.50 -0.15
N ILE A 670 -19.55 15.36 -1.34
CA ILE A 670 -20.96 15.73 -1.61
C ILE A 670 -21.90 14.52 -1.64
N SER A 671 -21.45 13.34 -1.29
CA SER A 671 -22.32 12.17 -1.11
C SER A 671 -22.18 11.61 0.30
N VAL A 672 -22.78 12.31 1.26
CA VAL A 672 -23.25 11.76 2.53
C VAL A 672 -24.76 11.74 2.50
#